data_163186f08fb6e61cf932bffa0161fdd7
#
_entry.id   163186f08fb6e61cf932bffa0161fdd7
#
_cell.length_a   1.000
_cell.length_b   1.000
_cell.length_c   1.000
_cell.angle_alpha   90.00
_cell.angle_beta   90.00
_cell.angle_gamma   90.00
#
_symmetry.space_group_name_H-M   'P 1'
#
loop_
_entity.id
_entity.type
_entity.pdbx_description
1 polymer ?
#
loop_
_entity_poly.entity_id
_entity_poly.type
_entity_poly.pdbx_seq_one_letter_code
_entity_poly.pdbx_strand_id
1 'polypeptide(L)'
;MSDSLFMPLAQRAAGRRELTAWEAVWMPLGEGEAERLTVGRGGGWKPIEVPRQLAASEGRQSIWYRTEFPRPDHAGRVVLRIGGAFLATNVWLNGRLLGSHYGYFAPFGFDLTPYLKPENLLVICCESPVEAQPEKKRHIMGLFNDGDLKPYPASAYSSLPEPYRLEVPLGLWQPVQLEYVGAIAVDWLRLKPSFEAGDGRLEVEARLRNLDGRQMDGEVELVVPAPGRDAVRLRRDVRLAGGMEETVTMRLAFPGARRWEPWRFGPSNVYHADVIARTSDGEESSRIDDLFAFRELSWDIGPRRWSFSVNGKPIFLRGACYAPSHRLDELSAQVFASDIAVAKQANLDALRVVANVLPSEFYRQADEAGLLVLQDLPLSGTYVYHGRNDEARFFENAAREQQAEVVTMLRNHPSIALWIAHDDPPWLATNFDLGDVHSVRQNHSIDQDLRASFDHLDASRPAVAASGDIDLRMMLGWSEGTWRDIGLVEPLMVTAFGAQSLPDLESSVWDEIGRRWPVSDDDAAWRHAGFQPVNWAERGVGLPSAHQSLERYVEASQLYQARLVRYAAEHLRTRKFESCWGAFVYHLVDLFPGIGFGMLDGARRPKLALEALTKAFKATRVIVEPLQFEAGRPFGIVQNPHSPFAVRLVIVNDDPEVTGRGTVRWSVLREKAAGARGLDRVRDAVQKKSYSGSVEVEVPTAFEPAVSATTISLPLAAQGEYRFDATLTVSGRELDSTELTFAVAAAGPSVRPRPEIPRYLAERLADLQSLRPESRGMSFALENRTRPAVLAGVTGLRLDGVLITGPRLHIETNAGLAPMPKRLDLPMGRRLVIHVVTGDTLGAGTHSLEADVTVPGVASGRLIIENGAIPRRDN
;
A
#
# COMPACT_ATOMS: atom_id res chain seq x y z
N MET A 1 -11.50 -29.91 -9.44
CA MET A 1 -11.23 -29.62 -8.03
C MET A 1 -9.86 -30.16 -7.73
N SER A 2 -9.00 -29.35 -7.15
CA SER A 2 -7.62 -29.77 -6.84
C SER A 2 -7.69 -30.71 -5.61
N ASP A 3 -7.05 -31.88 -5.70
CA ASP A 3 -6.90 -32.78 -4.55
C ASP A 3 -5.81 -32.29 -3.57
N SER A 4 -5.34 -31.04 -3.74
CA SER A 4 -4.35 -30.43 -2.87
C SER A 4 -4.95 -30.08 -1.51
N LEU A 5 -4.15 -30.33 -0.48
CA LEU A 5 -4.44 -29.93 0.90
C LEU A 5 -3.87 -28.54 1.11
N PHE A 6 -4.71 -27.57 1.50
CA PHE A 6 -4.23 -26.29 1.99
C PHE A 6 -3.63 -26.49 3.39
N MET A 7 -2.36 -26.14 3.56
CA MET A 7 -1.57 -26.44 4.77
C MET A 7 -0.91 -25.17 5.34
N PRO A 8 -1.68 -24.20 5.87
CA PRO A 8 -1.14 -22.94 6.35
C PRO A 8 -0.12 -23.12 7.48
N LEU A 9 -0.28 -24.15 8.30
CA LEU A 9 0.60 -24.46 9.43
C LEU A 9 1.32 -25.79 9.20
N ALA A 10 2.59 -25.87 9.59
CA ALA A 10 3.39 -27.09 9.47
C ALA A 10 3.06 -28.07 10.61
N GLN A 11 2.93 -29.35 10.27
CA GLN A 11 2.71 -30.41 11.25
C GLN A 11 3.99 -30.70 12.05
N ARG A 12 3.87 -30.90 13.36
CA ARG A 12 5.00 -31.08 14.28
C ARG A 12 5.03 -32.43 15.00
N ALA A 13 3.97 -33.24 14.91
CA ALA A 13 3.79 -34.42 15.77
C ALA A 13 4.89 -35.47 15.63
N ALA A 14 5.11 -36.01 14.44
CA ALA A 14 6.05 -37.12 14.19
C ALA A 14 7.33 -36.70 13.45
N GLY A 15 7.51 -35.41 13.21
CA GLY A 15 8.68 -34.86 12.56
C GLY A 15 8.50 -34.51 11.09
N ARG A 16 9.59 -34.04 10.48
CA ARG A 16 9.63 -33.61 9.08
C ARG A 16 11.00 -33.85 8.49
N ARG A 17 11.05 -34.00 7.16
CA ARG A 17 12.29 -34.11 6.38
C ARG A 17 12.23 -33.17 5.18
N GLU A 18 13.18 -32.30 5.03
CA GLU A 18 13.33 -31.48 3.84
C GLU A 18 13.93 -32.28 2.68
N LEU A 19 13.43 -32.06 1.47
CA LEU A 19 13.97 -32.61 0.24
C LEU A 19 14.93 -31.59 -0.37
N THR A 20 16.21 -31.93 -0.42
CA THR A 20 17.28 -30.96 -0.79
C THR A 20 18.02 -31.33 -2.07
N ALA A 21 17.96 -32.59 -2.52
CA ALA A 21 18.64 -33.06 -3.73
C ALA A 21 17.70 -32.97 -4.94
N TRP A 22 17.83 -31.92 -5.72
CA TRP A 22 16.95 -31.64 -6.85
C TRP A 22 17.71 -31.54 -8.16
N GLU A 23 17.05 -31.95 -9.22
CA GLU A 23 17.42 -31.67 -10.60
C GLU A 23 16.23 -30.97 -11.29
N ALA A 24 16.53 -30.10 -12.25
CA ALA A 24 15.49 -29.38 -13.00
C ALA A 24 15.80 -29.29 -14.50
N VAL A 25 14.73 -29.06 -15.26
CA VAL A 25 14.79 -28.76 -16.69
C VAL A 25 13.75 -27.73 -17.05
N TRP A 26 14.14 -26.82 -17.94
CA TRP A 26 13.27 -25.72 -18.42
C TRP A 26 12.56 -26.15 -19.69
N MET A 27 11.27 -25.78 -19.79
CA MET A 27 10.43 -26.07 -20.96
C MET A 27 9.58 -24.85 -21.33
N PRO A 28 9.10 -24.71 -22.57
CA PRO A 28 7.96 -23.87 -22.89
C PRO A 28 6.70 -24.34 -22.16
N LEU A 29 5.70 -23.46 -22.03
CA LEU A 29 4.42 -23.80 -21.41
C LEU A 29 3.76 -24.99 -22.13
N GLY A 30 3.30 -25.96 -21.34
CA GLY A 30 2.51 -27.11 -21.82
C GLY A 30 3.29 -28.21 -22.55
N GLU A 31 4.61 -28.07 -22.75
CA GLU A 31 5.37 -29.06 -23.56
C GLU A 31 5.97 -30.22 -22.74
N GLY A 32 6.15 -30.07 -21.44
CA GLY A 32 6.89 -31.07 -20.62
C GLY A 32 6.24 -32.44 -20.51
N GLU A 33 4.93 -32.56 -20.63
CA GLU A 33 4.25 -33.86 -20.59
C GLU A 33 4.56 -34.70 -21.85
N ALA A 34 4.63 -34.06 -23.01
CA ALA A 34 4.99 -34.72 -24.27
C ALA A 34 6.41 -35.29 -24.22
N GLU A 35 7.33 -34.65 -23.51
CA GLU A 35 8.71 -35.09 -23.28
C GLU A 35 8.85 -36.17 -22.20
N ARG A 36 7.74 -36.68 -21.63
CA ARG A 36 7.68 -37.66 -20.53
C ARG A 36 8.38 -37.22 -19.24
N LEU A 37 8.41 -35.93 -18.96
CA LEU A 37 9.02 -35.41 -17.73
C LEU A 37 8.25 -35.86 -16.48
N THR A 38 6.94 -36.10 -16.58
CA THR A 38 6.09 -36.62 -15.48
C THR A 38 6.57 -37.93 -14.86
N VAL A 39 7.37 -38.73 -15.60
CA VAL A 39 8.02 -39.96 -15.14
C VAL A 39 9.54 -39.79 -14.99
N GLY A 40 10.03 -38.58 -14.91
CA GLY A 40 11.45 -38.26 -14.75
C GLY A 40 12.34 -38.62 -15.94
N ARG A 41 11.73 -38.93 -17.10
CA ARG A 41 12.45 -39.22 -18.35
C ARG A 41 12.62 -37.93 -19.16
N GLY A 42 13.26 -38.03 -20.30
CA GLY A 42 13.65 -36.85 -21.08
C GLY A 42 15.08 -36.39 -20.79
N GLY A 43 15.61 -35.47 -21.62
CA GLY A 43 16.97 -34.96 -21.50
C GLY A 43 17.07 -33.61 -20.79
N GLY A 44 18.30 -33.27 -20.39
CA GLY A 44 18.59 -31.88 -19.95
C GLY A 44 18.45 -31.62 -18.46
N TRP A 45 18.17 -32.62 -17.63
CA TRP A 45 18.15 -32.45 -16.18
C TRP A 45 19.50 -32.00 -15.63
N LYS A 46 19.49 -30.95 -14.77
CA LYS A 46 20.68 -30.40 -14.12
C LYS A 46 20.42 -30.19 -12.64
N PRO A 47 21.44 -30.38 -11.78
CA PRO A 47 21.31 -30.03 -10.36
C PRO A 47 20.85 -28.61 -10.15
N ILE A 48 19.96 -28.36 -9.17
CA ILE A 48 19.45 -27.07 -8.79
C ILE A 48 19.21 -27.00 -7.28
N GLU A 49 19.43 -25.81 -6.72
CA GLU A 49 19.05 -25.53 -5.33
C GLU A 49 17.55 -25.25 -5.22
N VAL A 50 16.92 -25.78 -4.18
CA VAL A 50 15.55 -25.50 -3.74
C VAL A 50 15.59 -25.31 -2.22
N PRO A 51 15.01 -24.25 -1.67
CA PRO A 51 14.17 -23.25 -2.34
C PRO A 51 14.96 -22.20 -3.11
N ARG A 52 14.40 -21.73 -4.23
CA ARG A 52 14.95 -20.62 -5.01
C ARG A 52 13.89 -20.01 -5.92
N GLN A 53 13.78 -18.68 -5.89
CA GLN A 53 13.00 -17.92 -6.87
C GLN A 53 13.81 -17.79 -8.16
N LEU A 54 13.21 -18.22 -9.26
CA LEU A 54 13.77 -18.09 -10.60
C LEU A 54 12.99 -17.05 -11.39
N ALA A 55 13.47 -16.71 -12.59
CA ALA A 55 12.80 -15.81 -13.50
C ALA A 55 12.28 -16.55 -14.73
N ALA A 56 10.99 -16.35 -15.07
CA ALA A 56 10.42 -16.78 -16.33
C ALA A 56 10.83 -15.86 -17.46
N SER A 57 11.05 -16.41 -18.66
CA SER A 57 11.32 -15.65 -19.87
C SER A 57 10.63 -16.29 -21.06
N GLU A 58 10.61 -15.63 -22.21
CA GLU A 58 10.07 -16.21 -23.43
C GLU A 58 10.72 -17.57 -23.74
N GLY A 59 9.90 -18.60 -23.97
CA GLY A 59 10.34 -19.98 -24.16
C GLY A 59 10.82 -20.72 -22.89
N ARG A 60 10.80 -20.04 -21.71
CA ARG A 60 11.22 -20.59 -20.41
C ARG A 60 10.22 -20.21 -19.31
N GLN A 61 8.95 -20.49 -19.52
CA GLN A 61 7.86 -20.17 -18.61
C GLN A 61 7.41 -21.36 -17.76
N SER A 62 8.03 -22.53 -17.96
CA SER A 62 7.80 -23.75 -17.21
C SER A 62 9.12 -24.32 -16.73
N ILE A 63 9.18 -24.78 -15.49
CA ILE A 63 10.32 -25.51 -14.93
C ILE A 63 9.82 -26.78 -14.28
N TRP A 64 10.49 -27.87 -14.60
CA TRP A 64 10.22 -29.19 -14.09
C TRP A 64 11.33 -29.61 -13.13
N TYR A 65 10.94 -29.96 -11.91
CA TYR A 65 11.83 -30.45 -10.86
C TYR A 65 11.64 -31.94 -10.68
N ARG A 66 12.72 -32.65 -10.34
CA ARG A 66 12.64 -34.05 -9.88
C ARG A 66 13.55 -34.27 -8.69
N THR A 67 13.12 -35.18 -7.80
CA THR A 67 13.93 -35.70 -6.70
C THR A 67 13.54 -37.13 -6.41
N GLU A 68 14.49 -37.93 -5.95
CA GLU A 68 14.28 -39.34 -5.56
C GLU A 68 14.46 -39.46 -4.04
N PHE A 69 13.63 -40.28 -3.42
CA PHE A 69 13.74 -40.56 -2.00
C PHE A 69 13.26 -41.99 -1.67
N PRO A 70 13.91 -42.68 -0.71
CA PRO A 70 13.45 -43.97 -0.23
C PRO A 70 12.14 -43.78 0.57
N ARG A 71 11.32 -44.82 0.63
CA ARG A 71 10.13 -44.86 1.47
C ARG A 71 10.52 -44.52 2.90
N PRO A 72 9.92 -43.48 3.51
CA PRO A 72 10.17 -43.14 4.92
C PRO A 72 9.79 -44.31 5.85
N ASP A 73 10.64 -44.60 6.84
CA ASP A 73 10.34 -45.55 7.90
C ASP A 73 9.41 -44.91 8.93
N HIS A 74 8.14 -44.82 8.58
CA HIS A 74 7.09 -44.22 9.40
C HIS A 74 5.78 -45.00 9.24
N ALA A 75 5.21 -45.43 10.34
CA ALA A 75 3.99 -46.24 10.37
C ALA A 75 2.71 -45.45 10.04
N GLY A 76 2.73 -44.12 10.17
CA GLY A 76 1.60 -43.27 9.89
C GLY A 76 1.54 -42.77 8.43
N ARG A 77 1.03 -41.57 8.23
CA ARG A 77 0.90 -40.94 6.92
C ARG A 77 2.11 -40.07 6.59
N VAL A 78 2.48 -40.05 5.34
CA VAL A 78 3.53 -39.20 4.79
C VAL A 78 2.86 -38.14 3.90
N VAL A 79 2.89 -36.92 4.32
CA VAL A 79 2.30 -35.78 3.60
C VAL A 79 3.43 -34.96 2.97
N LEU A 80 3.34 -34.70 1.68
CA LEU A 80 4.19 -33.72 1.00
C LEU A 80 3.67 -32.33 1.35
N ARG A 81 4.56 -31.43 1.80
CA ARG A 81 4.30 -30.01 1.98
C ARG A 81 5.19 -29.20 1.06
N ILE A 82 4.60 -28.32 0.28
CA ILE A 82 5.27 -27.32 -0.54
C ILE A 82 4.97 -25.96 0.10
N GLY A 83 5.99 -25.25 0.59
CA GLY A 83 5.83 -24.02 1.34
C GLY A 83 5.37 -22.83 0.48
N GLY A 84 5.70 -22.85 -0.83
CA GLY A 84 5.31 -21.84 -1.81
C GLY A 84 5.96 -22.08 -3.15
N ALA A 85 5.21 -21.87 -4.22
CA ALA A 85 5.66 -22.11 -5.60
C ALA A 85 4.96 -21.13 -6.56
N PHE A 86 5.67 -20.58 -7.52
CA PHE A 86 5.12 -19.76 -8.60
C PHE A 86 4.78 -20.60 -9.81
N LEU A 87 3.66 -20.46 -10.43
CA LEU A 87 2.35 -19.90 -10.06
C LEU A 87 1.34 -21.05 -10.10
N ALA A 88 1.25 -21.70 -11.26
CA ALA A 88 0.51 -22.95 -11.45
C ALA A 88 1.46 -24.13 -11.21
N THR A 89 1.13 -24.97 -10.24
CA THR A 89 1.99 -26.06 -9.82
C THR A 89 1.27 -27.38 -9.96
N ASN A 90 1.89 -28.34 -10.66
CA ASN A 90 1.41 -29.71 -10.79
C ASN A 90 2.42 -30.67 -10.15
N VAL A 91 1.92 -31.71 -9.46
CA VAL A 91 2.76 -32.63 -8.69
C VAL A 91 2.47 -34.09 -9.06
N TRP A 92 3.52 -34.87 -9.38
CA TRP A 92 3.44 -36.30 -9.67
C TRP A 92 4.32 -37.10 -8.71
N LEU A 93 3.80 -38.20 -8.24
CA LEU A 93 4.58 -39.22 -7.54
C LEU A 93 4.58 -40.52 -8.34
N ASN A 94 5.77 -41.04 -8.65
CA ASN A 94 5.93 -42.31 -9.39
C ASN A 94 5.18 -42.32 -10.74
N GLY A 95 5.06 -41.12 -11.39
CA GLY A 95 4.37 -40.94 -12.66
C GLY A 95 2.85 -40.74 -12.54
N ARG A 96 2.31 -40.77 -11.33
CA ARG A 96 0.89 -40.50 -11.07
C ARG A 96 0.70 -39.01 -10.66
N LEU A 97 -0.18 -38.32 -11.34
CA LEU A 97 -0.60 -36.96 -10.93
C LEU A 97 -1.31 -37.05 -9.57
N LEU A 98 -0.79 -36.30 -8.59
CA LEU A 98 -1.41 -36.14 -7.27
C LEU A 98 -2.45 -35.03 -7.27
N GLY A 99 -2.16 -33.93 -7.97
CA GLY A 99 -3.02 -32.77 -8.10
C GLY A 99 -2.25 -31.53 -8.50
N SER A 100 -2.93 -30.37 -8.40
CA SER A 100 -2.41 -29.06 -8.76
C SER A 100 -2.78 -28.00 -7.74
N HIS A 101 -2.02 -26.91 -7.75
CA HIS A 101 -2.28 -25.70 -6.94
C HIS A 101 -2.04 -24.44 -7.80
N TYR A 102 -2.79 -23.38 -7.54
CA TYR A 102 -2.65 -22.08 -8.21
C TYR A 102 -2.52 -20.96 -7.18
N GLY A 103 -1.42 -20.26 -7.21
CA GLY A 103 -1.06 -19.20 -6.27
C GLY A 103 0.40 -19.36 -5.85
N TYR A 104 1.02 -18.27 -5.31
CA TYR A 104 2.46 -18.33 -5.05
C TYR A 104 2.84 -18.38 -3.55
N PHE A 105 1.94 -17.95 -2.66
CA PHE A 105 2.24 -17.71 -1.25
C PHE A 105 1.72 -18.79 -0.30
N ALA A 106 0.62 -19.46 -0.67
CA ALA A 106 -0.04 -20.42 0.22
C ALA A 106 0.70 -21.77 0.25
N PRO A 107 1.02 -22.30 1.43
CA PRO A 107 1.53 -23.65 1.55
C PRO A 107 0.45 -24.69 1.22
N PHE A 108 0.81 -25.68 0.44
CA PHE A 108 -0.08 -26.76 0.04
C PHE A 108 0.63 -28.12 0.02
N GLY A 109 -0.12 -29.20 -0.10
CA GLY A 109 0.48 -30.52 -0.10
C GLY A 109 -0.44 -31.64 -0.52
N PHE A 110 0.07 -32.87 -0.39
CA PHE A 110 -0.61 -34.09 -0.82
C PHE A 110 -0.28 -35.26 0.10
N ASP A 111 -1.25 -36.14 0.39
CA ASP A 111 -0.98 -37.43 1.05
C ASP A 111 -0.30 -38.37 0.07
N LEU A 112 0.96 -38.67 0.32
CA LEU A 112 1.78 -39.59 -0.50
C LEU A 112 1.55 -41.06 -0.14
N THR A 113 1.07 -41.34 1.07
CA THR A 113 1.03 -42.68 1.67
C THR A 113 0.45 -43.76 0.76
N PRO A 114 -0.68 -43.57 0.07
CA PRO A 114 -1.28 -44.60 -0.79
C PRO A 114 -0.44 -44.96 -2.01
N TYR A 115 0.54 -44.11 -2.38
CA TYR A 115 1.29 -44.22 -3.64
C TYR A 115 2.78 -44.48 -3.45
N LEU A 116 3.25 -44.56 -2.17
CA LEU A 116 4.65 -44.81 -1.84
C LEU A 116 5.11 -46.21 -2.27
N LYS A 117 6.27 -46.23 -2.94
CA LYS A 117 7.06 -47.42 -3.29
C LYS A 117 8.32 -47.48 -2.42
N PRO A 118 9.11 -48.62 -2.45
CA PRO A 118 10.40 -48.64 -1.77
C PRO A 118 11.32 -47.46 -2.16
N GLU A 119 11.38 -47.13 -3.46
CA GLU A 119 12.03 -45.94 -4.02
C GLU A 119 10.97 -45.11 -4.74
N ASN A 120 11.01 -43.80 -4.52
CA ASN A 120 10.02 -42.87 -5.00
C ASN A 120 10.66 -41.77 -5.83
N LEU A 121 10.03 -41.46 -6.97
CA LEU A 121 10.35 -40.36 -7.83
C LEU A 121 9.23 -39.29 -7.68
N LEU A 122 9.57 -38.12 -7.13
CA LEU A 122 8.71 -36.95 -7.08
C LEU A 122 9.06 -36.03 -8.24
N VAL A 123 8.04 -35.57 -8.97
CA VAL A 123 8.17 -34.60 -10.05
C VAL A 123 7.23 -33.46 -9.76
N ILE A 124 7.72 -32.21 -9.88
CA ILE A 124 6.94 -30.98 -9.69
C ILE A 124 7.16 -30.10 -10.92
N CYS A 125 6.08 -29.66 -11.54
CA CYS A 125 6.10 -28.64 -12.58
C CYS A 125 5.57 -27.33 -12.04
N CYS A 126 6.31 -26.25 -12.22
CA CYS A 126 5.87 -24.89 -11.92
C CYS A 126 5.81 -24.10 -13.23
N GLU A 127 4.70 -23.38 -13.44
CA GLU A 127 4.47 -22.59 -14.63
C GLU A 127 4.08 -21.16 -14.24
N SER A 128 4.78 -20.17 -14.81
CA SER A 128 4.48 -18.74 -14.66
C SER A 128 4.41 -18.08 -16.02
N PRO A 129 3.22 -17.82 -16.55
CA PRO A 129 3.06 -17.14 -17.83
C PRO A 129 3.59 -15.70 -17.77
N VAL A 130 4.37 -15.30 -18.76
CA VAL A 130 4.79 -13.91 -18.96
C VAL A 130 3.67 -13.17 -19.67
N GLU A 131 3.13 -12.13 -19.03
CA GLU A 131 2.06 -11.31 -19.61
C GLU A 131 2.58 -10.51 -20.79
N ALA A 132 1.92 -10.65 -21.94
CA ALA A 132 2.26 -9.89 -23.16
C ALA A 132 1.95 -8.38 -23.00
N GLN A 133 0.94 -8.07 -22.22
CA GLN A 133 0.47 -6.71 -21.92
C GLN A 133 0.33 -6.56 -20.41
N PRO A 134 1.38 -6.10 -19.70
CA PRO A 134 1.36 -5.96 -18.24
C PRO A 134 0.24 -5.05 -17.70
N GLU A 135 -0.22 -4.12 -18.53
CA GLU A 135 -1.36 -3.24 -18.24
C GLU A 135 -2.72 -3.94 -18.37
N LYS A 136 -2.76 -5.20 -18.85
CA LYS A 136 -3.95 -6.02 -19.06
C LYS A 136 -3.68 -7.46 -18.62
N LYS A 137 -3.52 -7.65 -17.32
CA LYS A 137 -3.12 -8.92 -16.73
C LYS A 137 -4.24 -9.95 -16.71
N ARG A 138 -3.88 -11.23 -16.73
CA ARG A 138 -4.81 -12.37 -16.63
C ARG A 138 -4.51 -13.28 -15.44
N HIS A 139 -3.34 -13.16 -14.84
CA HIS A 139 -2.87 -13.99 -13.75
C HIS A 139 -2.68 -13.18 -12.48
N ILE A 140 -3.01 -13.75 -11.33
CA ILE A 140 -2.92 -13.10 -10.03
C ILE A 140 -1.57 -13.42 -9.41
N MET A 141 -0.64 -12.48 -9.49
CA MET A 141 0.72 -12.60 -8.97
C MET A 141 1.15 -11.35 -8.17
N GLY A 142 0.18 -10.52 -7.79
CA GLY A 142 0.46 -9.27 -7.08
C GLY A 142 1.34 -8.32 -7.88
N LEU A 143 2.38 -7.79 -7.27
CA LEU A 143 3.34 -6.89 -7.91
C LEU A 143 4.21 -7.57 -8.98
N PHE A 144 4.32 -8.90 -8.99
CA PHE A 144 5.31 -9.61 -9.80
C PHE A 144 4.99 -9.70 -11.28
N ASN A 145 3.75 -9.63 -11.69
CA ASN A 145 3.37 -9.52 -13.09
C ASN A 145 2.88 -8.12 -13.45
N ASP A 146 3.06 -7.20 -12.52
CA ASP A 146 2.86 -5.80 -12.77
C ASP A 146 4.11 -5.29 -13.52
N GLY A 147 4.05 -5.18 -14.82
CA GLY A 147 5.04 -4.42 -15.59
C GLY A 147 5.07 -2.97 -15.14
N ASP A 148 4.23 -2.66 -14.22
CA ASP A 148 3.95 -1.38 -13.64
C ASP A 148 4.27 -1.31 -12.15
N LEU A 149 5.48 -1.64 -11.78
CA LEU A 149 6.08 -0.91 -10.66
C LEU A 149 6.32 0.56 -11.06
N LYS A 150 5.70 0.98 -12.14
CA LYS A 150 5.49 2.37 -12.49
C LYS A 150 4.44 2.89 -11.52
N PRO A 151 4.80 3.79 -10.65
CA PRO A 151 3.81 4.49 -9.85
C PRO A 151 2.97 5.48 -10.69
N TYR A 152 2.84 5.31 -12.03
CA TYR A 152 2.30 6.35 -12.91
C TYR A 152 1.47 5.87 -14.07
N PRO A 153 0.47 6.71 -14.45
CA PRO A 153 -0.40 6.42 -15.58
C PRO A 153 0.37 6.23 -16.88
N ALA A 154 0.05 5.18 -17.59
CA ALA A 154 0.64 4.79 -18.86
C ALA A 154 0.67 5.90 -19.92
N SER A 155 -0.24 6.89 -19.85
CA SER A 155 -0.31 8.01 -20.77
C SER A 155 0.93 8.94 -20.77
N ALA A 156 1.64 9.03 -19.62
CA ALA A 156 2.88 9.82 -19.55
C ALA A 156 4.09 9.09 -20.16
N TYR A 157 3.97 7.79 -20.46
CA TYR A 157 5.08 6.91 -20.84
C TYR A 157 4.91 6.18 -22.17
N SER A 158 3.83 6.37 -22.90
CA SER A 158 3.56 5.70 -24.17
C SER A 158 4.63 5.94 -25.25
N SER A 159 5.52 6.90 -25.06
CA SER A 159 6.64 7.21 -25.95
C SER A 159 8.01 6.74 -25.46
N LEU A 160 8.09 6.08 -24.29
CA LEU A 160 9.37 5.65 -23.73
C LEU A 160 9.70 4.21 -24.15
N PRO A 161 10.94 3.93 -24.58
CA PRO A 161 11.36 2.54 -24.80
C PRO A 161 11.39 1.80 -23.45
N GLU A 162 10.87 0.62 -23.47
CA GLU A 162 10.75 -0.40 -22.42
C GLU A 162 10.99 0.05 -20.98
N PRO A 163 9.91 0.12 -20.16
CA PRO A 163 10.02 0.34 -18.73
C PRO A 163 10.74 -0.83 -18.05
N TYR A 164 11.27 -0.60 -16.86
CA TYR A 164 11.71 -1.67 -15.97
C TYR A 164 10.56 -2.67 -15.82
N ARG A 165 10.79 -3.89 -16.28
CA ARG A 165 9.89 -5.01 -16.01
C ARG A 165 10.52 -5.81 -14.88
N LEU A 166 9.79 -6.02 -13.80
CA LEU A 166 10.18 -7.06 -12.87
C LEU A 166 10.26 -8.39 -13.62
N GLU A 167 11.27 -9.16 -13.30
CA GLU A 167 11.33 -10.55 -13.74
C GLU A 167 10.09 -11.27 -13.19
N VAL A 168 9.34 -11.97 -14.05
CA VAL A 168 8.21 -12.77 -13.63
C VAL A 168 8.75 -13.98 -12.84
N PRO A 169 8.42 -14.11 -11.53
CA PRO A 169 8.95 -15.16 -10.71
C PRO A 169 8.47 -16.54 -11.17
N LEU A 170 9.30 -17.55 -10.97
CA LEU A 170 9.02 -18.93 -11.33
C LEU A 170 9.68 -19.88 -10.34
N GLY A 171 9.04 -21.02 -10.07
CA GLY A 171 9.64 -22.16 -9.38
C GLY A 171 9.33 -22.24 -7.88
N LEU A 172 10.02 -23.18 -7.24
CA LEU A 172 9.87 -23.50 -5.81
C LEU A 172 10.69 -22.49 -4.97
N TRP A 173 10.04 -21.48 -4.43
CA TRP A 173 10.73 -20.43 -3.67
C TRP A 173 10.67 -20.63 -2.15
N GLN A 174 9.90 -21.61 -1.68
CA GLN A 174 9.84 -22.07 -0.29
C GLN A 174 10.23 -23.55 -0.20
N PRO A 175 10.63 -24.06 0.98
CA PRO A 175 11.04 -25.44 1.16
C PRO A 175 9.97 -26.46 0.76
N VAL A 176 10.41 -27.59 0.25
CA VAL A 176 9.60 -28.79 0.01
C VAL A 176 9.96 -29.84 1.04
N GLN A 177 8.97 -30.34 1.79
CA GLN A 177 9.17 -31.18 2.96
C GLN A 177 8.22 -32.37 2.96
N LEU A 178 8.68 -33.47 3.53
CA LEU A 178 7.84 -34.58 3.95
C LEU A 178 7.48 -34.36 5.43
N GLU A 179 6.19 -34.33 5.74
CA GLU A 179 5.67 -34.25 7.10
C GLU A 179 5.10 -35.61 7.50
N TYR A 180 5.37 -36.04 8.71
CA TYR A 180 4.93 -37.33 9.23
C TYR A 180 3.80 -37.11 10.21
N VAL A 181 2.63 -37.68 9.93
CA VAL A 181 1.42 -37.54 10.73
C VAL A 181 0.72 -38.88 10.92
N GLY A 182 -0.17 -38.97 11.89
CA GLY A 182 -1.06 -40.11 12.06
C GLY A 182 -2.28 -40.03 11.14
N ALA A 183 -3.35 -40.74 11.52
CA ALA A 183 -4.57 -40.81 10.73
C ALA A 183 -5.46 -39.56 10.83
N ILE A 184 -5.33 -38.79 11.92
CA ILE A 184 -6.08 -37.55 12.15
C ILE A 184 -5.12 -36.38 11.98
N ALA A 185 -5.30 -35.58 10.92
CA ALA A 185 -4.57 -34.34 10.69
C ALA A 185 -5.37 -33.13 11.17
N VAL A 186 -4.66 -32.07 11.61
CA VAL A 186 -5.25 -30.75 11.83
C VAL A 186 -4.86 -29.86 10.67
N ASP A 187 -5.82 -29.43 9.86
CA ASP A 187 -5.56 -28.65 8.65
C ASP A 187 -5.27 -27.17 8.95
N TRP A 188 -6.11 -26.52 9.80
CA TRP A 188 -5.95 -25.13 10.17
C TRP A 188 -6.60 -24.82 11.53
N LEU A 189 -6.21 -23.68 12.08
CA LEU A 189 -6.78 -23.09 13.29
C LEU A 189 -7.43 -21.74 12.98
N ARG A 190 -8.54 -21.45 13.67
CA ARG A 190 -9.07 -20.10 13.80
C ARG A 190 -9.17 -19.76 15.28
N LEU A 191 -8.39 -18.77 15.69
CA LEU A 191 -8.31 -18.31 17.06
C LEU A 191 -9.11 -17.03 17.21
N LYS A 192 -10.16 -17.03 18.03
CA LYS A 192 -11.08 -15.91 18.27
C LYS A 192 -10.95 -15.42 19.70
N PRO A 193 -9.91 -14.64 20.02
CA PRO A 193 -9.77 -14.02 21.31
C PRO A 193 -10.79 -12.89 21.50
N SER A 194 -11.34 -12.79 22.69
CA SER A 194 -12.21 -11.68 23.10
C SER A 194 -11.94 -11.29 24.56
N PHE A 195 -12.37 -10.10 24.97
CA PHE A 195 -12.27 -9.62 26.35
C PHE A 195 -13.67 -9.36 26.90
N GLU A 196 -13.99 -9.99 28.01
CA GLU A 196 -15.26 -9.78 28.70
C GLU A 196 -15.01 -9.55 30.20
N ALA A 197 -15.55 -8.45 30.71
CA ALA A 197 -15.48 -8.11 32.16
C ALA A 197 -14.04 -8.11 32.73
N GLY A 198 -13.03 -7.84 31.91
CA GLY A 198 -11.63 -7.81 32.34
C GLY A 198 -10.86 -9.13 32.16
N ASP A 199 -11.53 -10.20 31.78
CA ASP A 199 -10.92 -11.50 31.51
C ASP A 199 -10.90 -11.84 30.03
N GLY A 200 -9.88 -12.58 29.60
CA GLY A 200 -9.77 -13.10 28.24
C GLY A 200 -10.67 -14.32 28.03
N ARG A 201 -11.23 -14.43 26.85
CA ARG A 201 -11.90 -15.65 26.35
C ARG A 201 -11.31 -16.01 25.00
N LEU A 202 -11.08 -17.28 24.80
CA LEU A 202 -10.58 -17.82 23.54
C LEU A 202 -11.55 -18.89 23.01
N GLU A 203 -12.14 -18.65 21.84
CA GLU A 203 -12.78 -19.67 21.05
C GLU A 203 -11.80 -20.15 19.98
N VAL A 204 -11.57 -21.46 19.90
CA VAL A 204 -10.71 -22.11 18.93
C VAL A 204 -11.55 -22.98 18.02
N GLU A 205 -11.50 -22.74 16.73
CA GLU A 205 -12.00 -23.66 15.70
C GLU A 205 -10.78 -24.39 15.11
N ALA A 206 -10.76 -25.72 15.22
CA ALA A 206 -9.76 -26.58 14.60
C ALA A 206 -10.43 -27.46 13.56
N ARG A 207 -9.94 -27.40 12.30
CA ARG A 207 -10.40 -28.29 11.24
C ARG A 207 -9.57 -29.56 11.24
N LEU A 208 -10.25 -30.64 11.51
CA LEU A 208 -9.69 -31.98 11.51
C LEU A 208 -10.01 -32.69 10.21
N ARG A 209 -9.09 -33.52 9.75
CA ARG A 209 -9.28 -34.40 8.61
C ARG A 209 -8.90 -35.82 8.97
N ASN A 210 -9.77 -36.76 8.70
CA ASN A 210 -9.44 -38.17 8.76
C ASN A 210 -8.78 -38.59 7.45
N LEU A 211 -7.49 -38.89 7.48
CA LEU A 211 -6.69 -39.34 6.33
C LEU A 211 -6.86 -40.86 6.05
N ASP A 212 -7.60 -41.58 6.93
CA ASP A 212 -7.89 -43.01 6.72
C ASP A 212 -9.27 -43.17 6.04
N GLY A 213 -9.44 -44.26 5.31
CA GLY A 213 -10.71 -44.64 4.70
C GLY A 213 -11.74 -45.23 5.71
N ARG A 214 -11.36 -45.42 6.97
CA ARG A 214 -12.22 -45.94 8.05
C ARG A 214 -12.57 -44.86 9.01
N GLN A 215 -13.68 -45.04 9.76
CA GLN A 215 -14.01 -44.19 10.89
C GLN A 215 -12.89 -44.26 11.93
N MET A 216 -12.49 -43.11 12.47
CA MET A 216 -11.51 -42.95 13.53
C MET A 216 -12.12 -42.28 14.74
N ASP A 217 -11.93 -42.88 15.92
CA ASP A 217 -12.20 -42.20 17.21
C ASP A 217 -10.88 -41.63 17.73
N GLY A 218 -10.92 -40.49 18.39
CA GLY A 218 -9.75 -39.83 18.90
C GLY A 218 -10.07 -38.69 19.85
N GLU A 219 -9.05 -37.92 20.23
CA GLU A 219 -9.16 -36.76 21.12
C GLU A 219 -8.41 -35.57 20.50
N VAL A 220 -8.96 -34.37 20.67
CA VAL A 220 -8.26 -33.10 20.40
C VAL A 220 -7.95 -32.39 21.70
N GLU A 221 -6.70 -32.07 21.94
CA GLU A 221 -6.22 -31.34 23.09
C GLU A 221 -5.76 -29.93 22.67
N LEU A 222 -6.36 -28.89 23.24
CA LEU A 222 -5.89 -27.52 23.16
C LEU A 222 -5.00 -27.21 24.37
N VAL A 223 -3.79 -26.71 24.12
CA VAL A 223 -2.83 -26.33 25.15
C VAL A 223 -2.43 -24.86 24.93
N VAL A 224 -2.71 -24.02 25.93
CA VAL A 224 -2.30 -22.60 25.91
C VAL A 224 -1.34 -22.38 27.07
N PRO A 225 -0.03 -22.17 26.80
CA PRO A 225 0.93 -21.82 27.85
C PRO A 225 0.55 -20.50 28.52
N ALA A 226 0.61 -20.48 29.84
CA ALA A 226 0.31 -19.29 30.65
C ALA A 226 1.57 -18.86 31.42
N PRO A 227 2.13 -17.66 31.17
CA PRO A 227 3.34 -17.20 31.84
C PRO A 227 3.16 -17.20 33.38
N GLY A 228 4.04 -17.93 34.06
CA GLY A 228 4.03 -18.02 35.54
C GLY A 228 2.89 -18.85 36.15
N ARG A 229 2.19 -19.65 35.35
CA ARG A 229 1.12 -20.59 35.74
C ARG A 229 1.22 -21.88 34.96
N ASP A 230 0.48 -22.91 35.38
CA ASP A 230 0.32 -24.11 34.56
C ASP A 230 -0.39 -23.78 33.22
N ALA A 231 0.01 -24.48 32.17
CA ALA A 231 -0.65 -24.36 30.88
C ALA A 231 -2.15 -24.72 30.99
N VAL A 232 -3.01 -23.90 30.40
CA VAL A 232 -4.44 -24.20 30.34
C VAL A 232 -4.67 -25.25 29.26
N ARG A 233 -5.39 -26.31 29.61
CA ARG A 233 -5.65 -27.46 28.75
C ARG A 233 -7.13 -27.73 28.66
N LEU A 234 -7.58 -28.04 27.44
CA LEU A 234 -8.95 -28.49 27.21
C LEU A 234 -8.92 -29.66 26.22
N ARG A 235 -9.66 -30.74 26.54
CA ARG A 235 -9.75 -31.94 25.72
C ARG A 235 -11.17 -32.15 25.23
N ARG A 236 -11.28 -32.70 24.04
CA ARG A 236 -12.56 -33.05 23.43
C ARG A 236 -12.42 -34.33 22.61
N ASP A 237 -13.27 -35.29 22.90
CA ASP A 237 -13.40 -36.51 22.09
C ASP A 237 -13.98 -36.18 20.71
N VAL A 238 -13.49 -36.85 19.69
CA VAL A 238 -13.90 -36.68 18.30
C VAL A 238 -14.13 -38.05 17.65
N ARG A 239 -15.09 -38.08 16.72
CA ARG A 239 -15.36 -39.26 15.89
C ARG A 239 -15.48 -38.86 14.45
N LEU A 240 -14.49 -39.17 13.65
CA LEU A 240 -14.35 -38.75 12.26
C LEU A 240 -14.65 -39.90 11.32
N ALA A 241 -15.63 -39.77 10.45
CA ALA A 241 -15.88 -40.74 9.38
C ALA A 241 -14.68 -40.77 8.39
N GLY A 242 -14.48 -41.92 7.71
CA GLY A 242 -13.35 -42.13 6.80
C GLY A 242 -13.27 -41.11 5.67
N GLY A 243 -12.13 -40.46 5.50
CA GLY A 243 -11.89 -39.43 4.49
C GLY A 243 -12.64 -38.11 4.70
N MET A 244 -13.32 -37.93 5.83
CA MET A 244 -14.13 -36.73 6.09
C MET A 244 -13.39 -35.70 6.92
N GLU A 245 -13.87 -34.48 6.83
CA GLU A 245 -13.41 -33.32 7.58
C GLU A 245 -14.46 -32.90 8.60
N GLU A 246 -14.02 -32.41 9.76
CA GLU A 246 -14.88 -31.85 10.80
C GLU A 246 -14.23 -30.63 11.45
N THR A 247 -15.01 -29.59 11.74
CA THR A 247 -14.53 -28.44 12.51
C THR A 247 -14.95 -28.59 13.96
N VAL A 248 -13.96 -28.71 14.84
CA VAL A 248 -14.15 -28.81 16.28
C VAL A 248 -14.02 -27.43 16.91
N THR A 249 -15.03 -27.04 17.71
CA THR A 249 -14.99 -25.77 18.45
C THR A 249 -14.70 -26.01 19.93
N MET A 250 -13.71 -25.32 20.47
CA MET A 250 -13.32 -25.36 21.88
C MET A 250 -13.35 -23.93 22.46
N ARG A 251 -13.82 -23.78 23.71
CA ARG A 251 -13.92 -22.49 24.39
C ARG A 251 -13.20 -22.51 25.71
N LEU A 252 -12.38 -21.50 25.94
CA LEU A 252 -11.49 -21.39 27.07
C LEU A 252 -11.63 -20.02 27.75
N ALA A 253 -11.79 -20.00 29.07
CA ALA A 253 -11.63 -18.78 29.86
C ALA A 253 -10.15 -18.59 30.18
N PHE A 254 -9.68 -17.35 30.10
CA PHE A 254 -8.29 -16.98 30.35
C PHE A 254 -8.22 -15.82 31.38
N PRO A 255 -8.40 -16.11 32.67
CA PRO A 255 -8.36 -15.10 33.72
C PRO A 255 -7.01 -14.39 33.78
N GLY A 256 -7.04 -13.06 33.89
CA GLY A 256 -5.84 -12.24 33.95
C GLY A 256 -5.05 -12.17 32.65
N ALA A 257 -5.73 -12.39 31.51
CA ALA A 257 -5.15 -12.16 30.19
C ALA A 257 -4.67 -10.71 30.06
N ARG A 258 -3.53 -10.53 29.41
CA ARG A 258 -2.99 -9.22 29.12
C ARG A 258 -3.33 -8.85 27.66
N ARG A 259 -3.73 -7.60 27.45
CA ARG A 259 -4.02 -7.09 26.12
C ARG A 259 -2.73 -6.92 25.30
N TRP A 260 -2.85 -7.11 24.02
CA TRP A 260 -1.87 -6.70 23.03
C TRP A 260 -2.12 -5.22 22.73
N GLU A 261 -1.11 -4.40 22.89
CA GLU A 261 -1.17 -2.98 22.54
C GLU A 261 -0.25 -2.70 21.33
N PRO A 262 -0.60 -1.76 20.46
CA PRO A 262 0.36 -1.17 19.55
C PRO A 262 1.58 -0.66 20.35
N TRP A 263 2.78 -0.85 19.83
CA TRP A 263 4.06 -0.65 20.57
C TRP A 263 4.17 0.67 21.33
N ARG A 264 3.44 1.68 20.90
CA ARG A 264 3.44 3.01 21.52
C ARG A 264 2.52 3.10 22.74
N PHE A 265 1.51 2.26 22.82
CA PHE A 265 0.48 2.32 23.86
C PHE A 265 0.71 1.33 24.99
N GLY A 266 1.68 0.42 24.85
CA GLY A 266 2.00 -0.57 25.85
C GLY A 266 2.65 -1.85 25.30
N PRO A 267 2.76 -2.89 26.13
CA PRO A 267 3.32 -4.17 25.73
C PRO A 267 2.46 -4.92 24.72
N SER A 268 3.10 -5.48 23.70
CA SER A 268 2.45 -6.31 22.68
C SER A 268 2.43 -7.77 23.13
N ASN A 269 1.50 -8.12 24.05
CA ASN A 269 1.43 -9.46 24.61
C ASN A 269 0.84 -10.44 23.59
N VAL A 270 1.62 -11.41 23.13
CA VAL A 270 1.20 -12.52 22.27
C VAL A 270 1.15 -13.83 23.07
N TYR A 271 0.26 -14.73 22.66
CA TYR A 271 0.04 -16.04 23.23
C TYR A 271 0.16 -17.10 22.14
N HIS A 272 0.44 -18.34 22.53
CA HIS A 272 0.50 -19.49 21.63
C HIS A 272 -0.62 -20.47 21.98
N ALA A 273 -1.17 -21.11 20.97
CA ALA A 273 -2.15 -22.20 21.12
C ALA A 273 -1.62 -23.42 20.36
N ASP A 274 -1.29 -24.47 21.10
CA ASP A 274 -1.00 -25.79 20.53
C ASP A 274 -2.30 -26.58 20.41
N VAL A 275 -2.56 -27.16 19.23
CA VAL A 275 -3.66 -28.11 19.04
C VAL A 275 -3.06 -29.46 18.65
N ILE A 276 -3.37 -30.46 19.45
CA ILE A 276 -2.84 -31.81 19.35
C ILE A 276 -3.99 -32.76 19.08
N ALA A 277 -3.99 -33.44 17.96
CA ALA A 277 -4.90 -34.55 17.69
C ALA A 277 -4.26 -35.87 18.10
N ARG A 278 -5.01 -36.73 18.79
CA ARG A 278 -4.59 -38.05 19.23
C ARG A 278 -5.57 -39.09 18.71
N THR A 279 -5.09 -40.29 18.44
CA THR A 279 -5.90 -41.46 18.15
C THR A 279 -6.41 -42.08 19.46
N SER A 280 -7.39 -43.01 19.37
CA SER A 280 -8.04 -43.60 20.55
C SER A 280 -7.09 -44.41 21.44
N ASP A 281 -5.92 -44.82 20.95
CA ASP A 281 -4.83 -45.46 21.73
C ASP A 281 -3.94 -44.44 22.45
N GLY A 282 -4.19 -43.12 22.29
CA GLY A 282 -3.46 -42.04 22.93
C GLY A 282 -2.23 -41.56 22.15
N GLU A 283 -1.91 -42.17 21.01
CA GLU A 283 -0.80 -41.76 20.14
C GLU A 283 -1.06 -40.38 19.55
N GLU A 284 -0.02 -39.52 19.51
CA GLU A 284 -0.10 -38.21 18.89
C GLU A 284 -0.15 -38.36 17.36
N SER A 285 -1.27 -37.98 16.77
CA SER A 285 -1.52 -38.10 15.33
C SER A 285 -1.04 -36.87 14.56
N SER A 286 -1.34 -35.70 15.06
CA SER A 286 -0.85 -34.43 14.51
C SER A 286 -0.78 -33.34 15.61
N ARG A 287 0.10 -32.37 15.38
CA ARG A 287 0.23 -31.19 16.22
C ARG A 287 0.51 -29.99 15.35
N ILE A 288 -0.28 -28.94 15.52
CA ILE A 288 0.03 -27.63 14.98
C ILE A 288 -0.07 -26.58 16.08
N ASP A 289 0.66 -25.48 15.94
CA ASP A 289 0.57 -24.33 16.81
C ASP A 289 0.41 -23.06 15.98
N ASP A 290 -0.26 -22.09 16.58
CA ASP A 290 -0.37 -20.75 16.04
C ASP A 290 -0.42 -19.72 17.19
N LEU A 291 -0.22 -18.45 16.85
CA LEU A 291 -0.24 -17.37 17.81
C LEU A 291 -1.56 -16.59 17.78
N PHE A 292 -1.88 -15.96 18.88
CA PHE A 292 -3.00 -15.03 19.02
C PHE A 292 -2.73 -13.96 20.06
N ALA A 293 -3.56 -12.94 20.11
CA ALA A 293 -3.51 -11.96 21.19
C ALA A 293 -4.90 -11.41 21.50
N PHE A 294 -5.08 -10.97 22.74
CA PHE A 294 -6.31 -10.32 23.19
C PHE A 294 -6.25 -8.83 22.82
N ARG A 295 -6.97 -8.43 21.79
CA ARG A 295 -7.16 -7.04 21.38
C ARG A 295 -8.57 -6.81 20.85
N GLU A 296 -9.00 -5.58 20.88
CA GLU A 296 -10.26 -5.13 20.30
C GLU A 296 -9.99 -4.05 19.25
N LEU A 297 -10.56 -4.20 18.06
CA LEU A 297 -10.59 -3.17 17.05
C LEU A 297 -11.98 -2.58 16.96
N SER A 298 -12.06 -1.28 16.85
CA SER A 298 -13.31 -0.57 16.52
C SER A 298 -13.07 0.42 15.40
N TRP A 299 -14.03 0.51 14.48
CA TRP A 299 -13.93 1.33 13.30
C TRP A 299 -15.29 1.84 12.82
N ASP A 300 -15.26 3.01 12.16
CA ASP A 300 -16.35 3.50 11.33
C ASP A 300 -15.74 4.00 10.01
N ILE A 301 -15.79 3.14 8.98
CA ILE A 301 -15.14 3.34 7.69
C ILE A 301 -16.17 3.39 6.57
N GLY A 302 -16.16 4.47 5.81
CA GLY A 302 -17.06 4.66 4.68
C GLY A 302 -16.69 5.90 3.86
N PRO A 303 -17.43 6.21 2.79
CA PRO A 303 -17.07 7.26 1.83
C PRO A 303 -16.83 8.66 2.41
N ARG A 304 -17.33 8.94 3.62
CA ARG A 304 -17.22 10.24 4.29
C ARG A 304 -16.80 10.12 5.74
N ARG A 305 -16.43 8.95 6.17
CA ARG A 305 -16.10 8.65 7.56
C ARG A 305 -14.92 7.71 7.60
N TRP A 306 -13.99 8.05 8.45
CA TRP A 306 -12.90 7.16 8.82
C TRP A 306 -12.63 7.36 10.31
N SER A 307 -12.77 6.31 11.08
CA SER A 307 -12.24 6.25 12.43
C SER A 307 -11.71 4.85 12.71
N PHE A 308 -10.65 4.77 13.47
CA PHE A 308 -10.01 3.51 13.82
C PHE A 308 -9.44 3.59 15.23
N SER A 309 -9.73 2.57 16.05
CA SER A 309 -9.25 2.49 17.43
C SER A 309 -8.78 1.08 17.77
N VAL A 310 -7.80 0.99 18.64
CA VAL A 310 -7.31 -0.26 19.22
C VAL A 310 -7.52 -0.21 20.72
N ASN A 311 -8.21 -1.19 21.30
CA ASN A 311 -8.55 -1.27 22.73
C ASN A 311 -9.25 0.00 23.25
N GLY A 312 -10.14 0.60 22.42
CA GLY A 312 -10.87 1.84 22.74
C GLY A 312 -10.05 3.12 22.60
N LYS A 313 -8.78 3.04 22.19
CA LYS A 313 -7.89 4.20 22.00
C LYS A 313 -7.84 4.55 20.50
N PRO A 314 -8.27 5.75 20.09
CA PRO A 314 -8.13 6.19 18.69
C PRO A 314 -6.65 6.31 18.31
N ILE A 315 -6.31 5.93 17.09
CA ILE A 315 -4.95 5.98 16.59
C ILE A 315 -4.87 6.68 15.23
N PHE A 316 -3.98 7.67 15.12
CA PHE A 316 -3.57 8.21 13.82
C PHE A 316 -2.48 7.30 13.26
N LEU A 317 -2.76 6.61 12.16
CA LEU A 317 -1.85 5.63 11.57
C LEU A 317 -0.70 6.33 10.83
N ARG A 318 0.47 6.45 11.47
CA ARG A 318 1.71 6.86 10.81
C ARG A 318 2.31 5.61 10.18
N GLY A 319 2.36 5.58 8.87
CA GLY A 319 2.70 4.36 8.17
C GLY A 319 3.64 4.53 6.99
N ALA A 320 4.04 3.39 6.45
CA ALA A 320 4.74 3.28 5.17
C ALA A 320 4.18 2.11 4.36
N CYS A 321 4.16 2.25 3.04
CA CYS A 321 4.00 1.14 2.12
C CYS A 321 5.22 0.23 2.23
N TYR A 322 5.00 -1.08 2.18
CA TYR A 322 6.04 -2.08 2.39
C TYR A 322 5.93 -3.19 1.35
N ALA A 323 6.92 -3.23 0.48
CA ALA A 323 7.19 -4.30 -0.47
C ALA A 323 8.73 -4.46 -0.47
N PRO A 324 9.28 -5.28 0.43
CA PRO A 324 10.69 -5.22 0.83
C PRO A 324 11.69 -5.74 -0.20
N SER A 325 11.26 -6.55 -1.15
CA SER A 325 12.05 -7.04 -2.27
C SER A 325 11.16 -7.67 -3.34
N HIS A 326 11.60 -7.57 -4.60
CA HIS A 326 11.06 -8.33 -5.73
C HIS A 326 11.47 -9.81 -5.70
N ARG A 327 12.40 -10.17 -4.80
CA ARG A 327 12.87 -11.54 -4.57
C ARG A 327 12.46 -12.01 -3.18
N LEU A 328 11.42 -12.86 -3.14
CA LEU A 328 10.89 -13.36 -1.87
C LEU A 328 11.84 -14.36 -1.18
N ASP A 329 12.66 -15.07 -1.95
CA ASP A 329 13.65 -16.01 -1.43
C ASP A 329 14.84 -15.35 -0.70
N GLU A 330 15.04 -14.04 -0.87
CA GLU A 330 16.06 -13.26 -0.16
C GLU A 330 15.56 -12.69 1.19
N LEU A 331 14.25 -12.79 1.45
CA LEU A 331 13.62 -12.24 2.65
C LEU A 331 13.79 -13.19 3.84
N SER A 332 14.74 -12.88 4.69
CA SER A 332 15.02 -13.64 5.93
C SER A 332 14.39 -12.97 7.15
N ALA A 333 14.32 -13.73 8.25
CA ALA A 333 13.92 -13.21 9.56
C ALA A 333 14.73 -11.96 9.98
N GLN A 334 16.02 -11.94 9.66
CA GLN A 334 16.92 -10.81 9.98
C GLN A 334 16.57 -9.56 9.18
N VAL A 335 16.18 -9.71 7.90
CA VAL A 335 15.72 -8.60 7.05
C VAL A 335 14.48 -7.97 7.65
N PHE A 336 13.48 -8.78 8.01
CA PHE A 336 12.25 -8.28 8.63
C PHE A 336 12.50 -7.60 9.96
N ALA A 337 13.34 -8.20 10.83
CA ALA A 337 13.70 -7.60 12.12
C ALA A 337 14.35 -6.21 11.95
N SER A 338 15.25 -6.08 10.96
CA SER A 338 15.90 -4.81 10.65
C SER A 338 14.91 -3.77 10.14
N ASP A 339 14.05 -4.13 9.16
CA ASP A 339 13.08 -3.21 8.56
C ASP A 339 12.02 -2.76 9.61
N ILE A 340 11.54 -3.66 10.46
CA ILE A 340 10.64 -3.35 11.59
C ILE A 340 11.32 -2.42 12.60
N ALA A 341 12.58 -2.64 12.90
CA ALA A 341 13.34 -1.75 13.81
C ALA A 341 13.45 -0.33 13.22
N VAL A 342 13.76 -0.21 11.92
CA VAL A 342 13.79 1.09 11.21
C VAL A 342 12.41 1.74 11.22
N ALA A 343 11.33 0.98 10.96
CA ALA A 343 9.96 1.49 11.01
C ALA A 343 9.64 2.11 12.38
N LYS A 344 9.96 1.41 13.48
CA LYS A 344 9.76 1.93 14.84
C LYS A 344 10.64 3.16 15.13
N GLN A 345 11.90 3.16 14.70
CA GLN A 345 12.80 4.31 14.84
C GLN A 345 12.28 5.52 14.04
N ALA A 346 11.65 5.29 12.89
CA ALA A 346 10.99 6.32 12.09
C ALA A 346 9.62 6.75 12.66
N ASN A 347 9.24 6.28 13.85
CA ASN A 347 7.97 6.54 14.52
C ASN A 347 6.73 6.01 13.77
N LEU A 348 6.86 4.95 12.99
CA LEU A 348 5.73 4.34 12.31
C LEU A 348 4.92 3.45 13.27
N ASP A 349 3.60 3.49 13.11
CA ASP A 349 2.63 2.66 13.84
C ASP A 349 2.18 1.47 12.98
N ALA A 350 2.31 1.59 11.65
CA ALA A 350 1.81 0.61 10.71
C ALA A 350 2.68 0.46 9.46
N LEU A 351 2.64 -0.75 8.86
CA LEU A 351 3.12 -1.02 7.51
C LEU A 351 1.95 -1.48 6.65
N ARG A 352 1.86 -1.00 5.41
CA ARG A 352 0.95 -1.51 4.40
C ARG A 352 1.70 -2.46 3.48
N VAL A 353 1.40 -3.74 3.52
CA VAL A 353 1.93 -4.74 2.58
C VAL A 353 1.19 -4.60 1.26
N VAL A 354 1.88 -4.01 0.26
CA VAL A 354 1.26 -3.60 -0.99
C VAL A 354 1.18 -4.77 -1.96
N ALA A 355 -0.03 -5.14 -2.35
CA ALA A 355 -0.35 -6.13 -3.38
C ALA A 355 0.55 -7.39 -3.34
N ASN A 356 0.91 -7.84 -2.15
CA ASN A 356 1.81 -8.97 -1.93
C ASN A 356 1.42 -9.73 -0.67
N VAL A 357 1.91 -10.98 -0.55
CA VAL A 357 1.84 -11.76 0.69
C VAL A 357 3.26 -12.17 1.05
N LEU A 358 3.70 -11.73 2.21
CA LEU A 358 5.06 -11.98 2.70
C LEU A 358 5.17 -13.34 3.42
N PRO A 359 6.39 -13.87 3.62
CA PRO A 359 6.61 -15.00 4.49
C PRO A 359 6.01 -14.80 5.89
N SER A 360 5.45 -15.85 6.49
CA SER A 360 4.77 -15.81 7.80
C SER A 360 5.63 -15.21 8.92
N GLU A 361 6.93 -15.29 8.79
CA GLU A 361 7.89 -14.73 9.73
C GLU A 361 7.77 -13.20 9.87
N PHE A 362 7.43 -12.48 8.79
CA PHE A 362 7.17 -11.03 8.86
C PHE A 362 6.01 -10.71 9.80
N TYR A 363 4.89 -11.41 9.64
CA TYR A 363 3.69 -11.15 10.44
C TYR A 363 3.90 -11.50 11.91
N ARG A 364 4.59 -12.62 12.18
CA ARG A 364 4.96 -12.99 13.54
C ARG A 364 5.81 -11.91 14.23
N GLN A 365 6.80 -11.38 13.51
CA GLN A 365 7.64 -10.30 14.06
C GLN A 365 6.88 -8.98 14.20
N ALA A 366 5.94 -8.67 13.32
CA ALA A 366 5.06 -7.51 13.45
C ALA A 366 4.15 -7.63 14.70
N ASP A 367 3.62 -8.84 14.98
CA ASP A 367 2.83 -9.13 16.17
C ASP A 367 3.63 -8.89 17.46
N GLU A 368 4.84 -9.45 17.54
CA GLU A 368 5.74 -9.30 18.67
C GLU A 368 6.22 -7.86 18.86
N ALA A 369 6.43 -7.14 17.75
CA ALA A 369 6.86 -5.75 17.75
C ALA A 369 5.74 -4.75 18.09
N GLY A 370 4.48 -5.17 18.04
CA GLY A 370 3.32 -4.29 18.21
C GLY A 370 3.08 -3.33 17.05
N LEU A 371 3.50 -3.72 15.85
CA LEU A 371 3.35 -2.93 14.63
C LEU A 371 2.07 -3.39 13.90
N LEU A 372 1.21 -2.44 13.53
CA LEU A 372 0.00 -2.74 12.76
C LEU A 372 0.34 -3.03 11.30
N VAL A 373 -0.47 -3.88 10.67
CA VAL A 373 -0.33 -4.24 9.25
C VAL A 373 -1.65 -4.01 8.51
N LEU A 374 -1.60 -3.24 7.43
CA LEU A 374 -2.64 -3.18 6.43
C LEU A 374 -2.25 -4.16 5.33
N GLN A 375 -3.09 -5.14 5.07
CA GLN A 375 -2.77 -6.25 4.16
C GLN A 375 -3.59 -6.16 2.88
N ASP A 376 -2.91 -5.96 1.76
CA ASP A 376 -3.52 -6.08 0.44
C ASP A 376 -3.58 -7.56 0.01
N LEU A 377 -4.63 -7.93 -0.73
CA LEU A 377 -4.58 -9.15 -1.53
C LEU A 377 -3.59 -8.98 -2.70
N PRO A 378 -3.09 -10.08 -3.30
CA PRO A 378 -2.12 -10.00 -4.39
C PRO A 378 -2.77 -9.59 -5.73
N LEU A 379 -3.65 -8.58 -5.70
CA LEU A 379 -4.24 -7.94 -6.87
C LEU A 379 -3.72 -6.51 -6.99
N SER A 380 -3.19 -6.17 -8.17
CA SER A 380 -2.67 -4.83 -8.47
C SER A 380 -2.99 -4.44 -9.91
N GLY A 381 -3.36 -3.19 -10.18
CA GLY A 381 -3.59 -2.65 -11.52
C GLY A 381 -4.77 -3.26 -12.27
N THR A 382 -4.65 -3.45 -13.59
CA THR A 382 -5.78 -3.86 -14.44
C THR A 382 -5.74 -5.34 -14.79
N TYR A 383 -6.84 -6.04 -14.51
CA TYR A 383 -7.06 -7.41 -14.97
C TYR A 383 -8.08 -7.43 -16.10
N VAL A 384 -7.77 -8.19 -17.15
CA VAL A 384 -8.64 -8.39 -18.31
C VAL A 384 -9.01 -9.87 -18.40
N TYR A 385 -10.23 -10.18 -18.06
CA TYR A 385 -10.80 -11.51 -18.18
C TYR A 385 -12.20 -11.41 -18.82
N HIS A 386 -12.54 -12.33 -19.70
CA HIS A 386 -13.77 -12.24 -20.48
C HIS A 386 -14.95 -12.90 -19.76
N GLY A 387 -15.87 -12.09 -19.23
CA GLY A 387 -16.98 -12.53 -18.39
C GLY A 387 -18.01 -13.41 -19.08
N ARG A 388 -18.16 -14.64 -18.71
CA ARG A 388 -19.08 -15.75 -19.00
C ARG A 388 -18.44 -16.96 -19.70
N ASN A 389 -17.17 -16.92 -20.04
CA ASN A 389 -16.41 -18.08 -20.52
C ASN A 389 -15.65 -18.75 -19.38
N ASP A 390 -14.95 -19.83 -19.68
CA ASP A 390 -14.20 -20.62 -18.70
C ASP A 390 -13.02 -19.82 -18.10
N GLU A 391 -12.45 -18.90 -18.86
CA GLU A 391 -11.34 -18.02 -18.41
C GLU A 391 -11.80 -17.07 -17.30
N ALA A 392 -12.96 -16.44 -17.45
CA ALA A 392 -13.52 -15.55 -16.43
C ALA A 392 -13.87 -16.31 -15.15
N ARG A 393 -14.48 -17.50 -15.28
CA ARG A 393 -14.78 -18.35 -14.12
C ARG A 393 -13.51 -18.79 -13.40
N PHE A 394 -12.46 -19.11 -14.15
CA PHE A 394 -11.16 -19.46 -13.58
C PHE A 394 -10.59 -18.29 -12.78
N PHE A 395 -10.53 -17.08 -13.37
CA PHE A 395 -9.99 -15.89 -12.69
C PHE A 395 -10.76 -15.55 -11.40
N GLU A 396 -12.10 -15.49 -11.48
CA GLU A 396 -12.94 -15.18 -10.31
C GLU A 396 -12.81 -16.21 -9.20
N ASN A 397 -12.74 -17.51 -9.55
CA ASN A 397 -12.52 -18.57 -8.57
C ASN A 397 -11.11 -18.48 -7.97
N ALA A 398 -10.08 -18.27 -8.79
CA ALA A 398 -8.71 -18.10 -8.31
C ALA A 398 -8.57 -16.91 -7.36
N ALA A 399 -9.24 -15.79 -7.66
CA ALA A 399 -9.23 -14.61 -6.79
C ALA A 399 -9.87 -14.91 -5.42
N ARG A 400 -11.03 -15.61 -5.39
CA ARG A 400 -11.71 -16.00 -4.16
C ARG A 400 -10.93 -17.06 -3.37
N GLU A 401 -10.34 -18.04 -4.06
CA GLU A 401 -9.51 -19.08 -3.43
C GLU A 401 -8.27 -18.45 -2.79
N GLN A 402 -7.53 -17.60 -3.51
CA GLN A 402 -6.38 -16.90 -2.95
C GLN A 402 -6.77 -15.97 -1.79
N GLN A 403 -7.92 -15.27 -1.86
CA GLN A 403 -8.42 -14.51 -0.72
C GLN A 403 -8.66 -15.41 0.51
N ALA A 404 -9.31 -16.54 0.33
CA ALA A 404 -9.60 -17.48 1.43
C ALA A 404 -8.30 -18.02 2.04
N GLU A 405 -7.29 -18.30 1.23
CA GLU A 405 -5.96 -18.72 1.67
C GLU A 405 -5.25 -17.63 2.47
N VAL A 406 -5.17 -16.39 1.93
CA VAL A 406 -4.57 -15.23 2.63
C VAL A 406 -5.22 -15.02 3.99
N VAL A 407 -6.56 -14.96 4.03
CA VAL A 407 -7.28 -14.72 5.27
C VAL A 407 -7.07 -15.87 6.26
N THR A 408 -7.10 -17.11 5.79
CA THR A 408 -6.90 -18.28 6.67
C THR A 408 -5.48 -18.32 7.25
N MET A 409 -4.47 -17.93 6.46
CA MET A 409 -3.09 -17.83 6.93
C MET A 409 -2.90 -16.71 7.96
N LEU A 410 -3.56 -15.56 7.76
CA LEU A 410 -3.20 -14.33 8.46
C LEU A 410 -4.20 -13.88 9.52
N ARG A 411 -5.43 -14.41 9.55
CA ARG A 411 -6.50 -13.94 10.46
C ARG A 411 -6.18 -14.06 11.95
N ASN A 412 -5.27 -14.95 12.33
CA ASN A 412 -4.87 -15.13 13.74
C ASN A 412 -3.83 -14.09 14.19
N HIS A 413 -3.15 -13.41 13.25
CA HIS A 413 -2.16 -12.38 13.55
C HIS A 413 -2.80 -11.12 14.12
N PRO A 414 -2.46 -10.72 15.36
CA PRO A 414 -3.02 -9.50 15.96
C PRO A 414 -2.51 -8.21 15.30
N SER A 415 -1.41 -8.22 14.59
CA SER A 415 -0.92 -7.06 13.84
C SER A 415 -1.82 -6.67 12.67
N ILE A 416 -2.51 -7.63 12.02
CA ILE A 416 -3.38 -7.31 10.86
C ILE A 416 -4.55 -6.44 11.32
N ALA A 417 -4.62 -5.22 10.79
CA ALA A 417 -5.58 -4.19 11.19
C ALA A 417 -6.66 -3.89 10.14
N LEU A 418 -6.35 -4.10 8.86
CA LEU A 418 -7.23 -3.80 7.73
C LEU A 418 -6.95 -4.75 6.57
N TRP A 419 -8.00 -5.22 5.90
CA TRP A 419 -7.91 -5.93 4.63
C TRP A 419 -8.18 -4.99 3.46
N ILE A 420 -7.39 -5.10 2.39
CA ILE A 420 -7.54 -4.34 1.14
C ILE A 420 -7.63 -5.35 -0.01
N ALA A 421 -8.72 -5.32 -0.79
CA ALA A 421 -8.91 -6.33 -1.83
C ALA A 421 -8.04 -6.07 -3.06
N HIS A 422 -7.79 -4.82 -3.46
CA HIS A 422 -7.06 -4.51 -4.68
C HIS A 422 -6.22 -3.24 -4.53
N ASP A 423 -4.98 -3.26 -5.02
CA ASP A 423 -4.14 -2.07 -5.15
C ASP A 423 -4.28 -1.45 -6.54
N ASP A 424 -4.63 -0.17 -6.60
CA ASP A 424 -4.69 0.65 -7.82
C ASP A 424 -5.55 0.07 -8.97
N PRO A 425 -6.80 -0.35 -8.73
CA PRO A 425 -7.64 -0.90 -9.78
C PRO A 425 -8.02 0.14 -10.84
N PRO A 426 -8.33 -0.27 -12.07
CA PRO A 426 -8.60 0.64 -13.19
C PRO A 426 -9.80 1.57 -12.99
N TRP A 427 -10.77 1.19 -12.16
CA TRP A 427 -11.95 2.01 -11.88
C TRP A 427 -11.68 3.20 -10.95
N LEU A 428 -10.51 3.24 -10.33
CA LEU A 428 -10.01 4.38 -9.56
C LEU A 428 -9.00 5.23 -10.36
N ALA A 429 -8.46 4.68 -11.43
CA ALA A 429 -7.45 5.34 -12.22
C ALA A 429 -8.03 6.46 -13.09
N THR A 430 -7.25 7.51 -13.27
CA THR A 430 -7.67 8.75 -13.93
C THR A 430 -7.28 8.85 -15.38
N ASN A 431 -6.25 8.13 -15.77
CA ASN A 431 -5.55 8.30 -17.04
C ASN A 431 -5.41 6.99 -17.83
N PHE A 432 -6.15 5.96 -17.49
CA PHE A 432 -6.28 4.86 -18.41
C PHE A 432 -7.08 5.37 -19.61
N ASP A 433 -6.50 5.21 -20.80
CA ASP A 433 -7.28 5.16 -22.00
C ASP A 433 -8.30 4.03 -21.79
N LEU A 434 -9.48 4.41 -21.28
CA LEU A 434 -10.58 3.51 -20.94
C LEU A 434 -11.20 2.93 -22.23
N GLY A 435 -10.36 2.61 -23.21
CA GLY A 435 -10.80 1.92 -24.42
C GLY A 435 -11.57 0.63 -24.12
N ASP A 436 -11.50 0.16 -22.86
CA ASP A 436 -12.21 -1.00 -22.39
C ASP A 436 -13.01 -0.75 -21.08
N VAL A 437 -14.16 -0.09 -21.23
CA VAL A 437 -15.17 0.09 -20.16
C VAL A 437 -15.57 -1.25 -19.51
N HIS A 438 -15.44 -2.35 -20.24
CA HIS A 438 -15.78 -3.68 -19.75
C HIS A 438 -14.80 -4.14 -18.65
N SER A 439 -13.50 -4.01 -18.86
CA SER A 439 -12.47 -4.34 -17.86
C SER A 439 -12.65 -3.51 -16.58
N VAL A 440 -12.96 -2.21 -16.71
CA VAL A 440 -13.24 -1.34 -15.56
C VAL A 440 -14.37 -1.88 -14.70
N ARG A 441 -15.49 -2.26 -15.33
CA ARG A 441 -16.65 -2.81 -14.63
C ARG A 441 -16.38 -4.18 -14.00
N GLN A 442 -15.63 -5.03 -14.70
CA GLN A 442 -15.25 -6.35 -14.18
C GLN A 442 -14.37 -6.22 -12.93
N ASN A 443 -13.30 -5.43 -12.98
CA ASN A 443 -12.44 -5.21 -11.82
C ASN A 443 -13.25 -4.62 -10.64
N HIS A 444 -14.10 -3.64 -10.88
CA HIS A 444 -14.97 -3.11 -9.83
C HIS A 444 -15.88 -4.18 -9.23
N SER A 445 -16.50 -5.03 -10.06
CA SER A 445 -17.41 -6.09 -9.58
C SER A 445 -16.68 -7.09 -8.69
N ILE A 446 -15.51 -7.59 -9.13
CA ILE A 446 -14.75 -8.57 -8.33
C ILE A 446 -14.23 -7.95 -7.03
N ASP A 447 -13.80 -6.68 -7.04
CA ASP A 447 -13.30 -6.00 -5.85
C ASP A 447 -14.40 -5.83 -4.79
N GLN A 448 -15.64 -5.50 -5.20
CA GLN A 448 -16.79 -5.43 -4.30
C GLN A 448 -17.18 -6.83 -3.76
N ASP A 449 -17.12 -7.86 -4.59
CA ASP A 449 -17.38 -9.24 -4.16
C ASP A 449 -16.33 -9.72 -3.15
N LEU A 450 -15.04 -9.47 -3.40
CA LEU A 450 -13.96 -9.80 -2.48
C LEU A 450 -14.10 -9.02 -1.17
N ARG A 451 -14.43 -7.73 -1.24
CA ARG A 451 -14.69 -6.93 -0.04
C ARG A 451 -15.83 -7.52 0.80
N ALA A 452 -16.95 -7.89 0.17
CA ALA A 452 -18.07 -8.50 0.88
C ALA A 452 -17.72 -9.88 1.48
N SER A 453 -16.86 -10.64 0.80
CA SER A 453 -16.37 -11.95 1.28
C SER A 453 -15.56 -11.85 2.56
N PHE A 454 -14.82 -10.77 2.79
CA PHE A 454 -14.08 -10.58 4.05
C PHE A 454 -14.98 -10.60 5.28
N ASP A 455 -16.23 -10.10 5.20
CA ASP A 455 -17.17 -10.09 6.31
C ASP A 455 -17.53 -11.54 6.78
N HIS A 456 -17.42 -12.51 5.88
CA HIS A 456 -17.61 -13.94 6.21
C HIS A 456 -16.32 -14.64 6.64
N LEU A 457 -15.19 -14.30 6.00
CA LEU A 457 -13.90 -14.93 6.28
C LEU A 457 -13.30 -14.43 7.59
N ASP A 458 -13.40 -13.12 7.87
CA ASP A 458 -12.84 -12.49 9.06
C ASP A 458 -13.54 -11.17 9.42
N ALA A 459 -14.66 -11.25 10.13
CA ALA A 459 -15.40 -10.08 10.62
C ALA A 459 -14.73 -9.33 11.79
N SER A 460 -13.54 -9.75 12.24
CA SER A 460 -12.86 -9.15 13.40
C SER A 460 -12.11 -7.85 13.08
N ARG A 461 -12.08 -7.44 11.81
CA ARG A 461 -11.40 -6.23 11.34
C ARG A 461 -12.03 -5.68 10.06
N PRO A 462 -11.82 -4.38 9.76
CA PRO A 462 -12.40 -3.76 8.58
C PRO A 462 -11.80 -4.30 7.27
N ALA A 463 -12.57 -4.14 6.18
CA ALA A 463 -12.13 -4.42 4.83
C ALA A 463 -12.59 -3.35 3.85
N VAL A 464 -11.76 -3.03 2.87
CA VAL A 464 -12.04 -2.10 1.76
C VAL A 464 -11.88 -2.78 0.41
N ALA A 465 -12.66 -2.32 -0.59
CA ALA A 465 -12.64 -2.90 -1.92
C ALA A 465 -11.32 -2.61 -2.66
N ALA A 466 -10.75 -1.44 -2.44
CA ALA A 466 -9.48 -1.07 -3.04
C ALA A 466 -8.79 0.06 -2.27
N SER A 467 -7.47 0.16 -2.42
CA SER A 467 -6.73 1.36 -2.07
C SER A 467 -7.04 2.48 -3.05
N GLY A 468 -7.45 3.64 -2.54
CA GLY A 468 -7.94 4.77 -3.30
C GLY A 468 -9.47 4.88 -3.39
N ASP A 469 -10.22 3.90 -2.89
CA ASP A 469 -11.69 3.93 -2.85
C ASP A 469 -12.21 4.91 -1.79
N ILE A 470 -11.88 4.68 -0.53
CA ILE A 470 -12.26 5.50 0.62
C ILE A 470 -11.07 6.21 1.29
N ASP A 471 -9.93 6.03 0.75
CA ASP A 471 -8.66 6.65 1.07
C ASP A 471 -8.10 7.38 -0.15
N LEU A 472 -7.00 8.08 0.01
CA LEU A 472 -6.35 8.80 -1.09
C LEU A 472 -4.93 8.26 -1.32
N ARG A 473 -4.64 7.90 -2.58
CA ARG A 473 -3.27 7.77 -3.07
C ARG A 473 -2.83 9.15 -3.57
N MET A 474 -1.98 9.83 -2.80
CA MET A 474 -1.64 11.22 -3.01
C MET A 474 -0.22 11.36 -3.58
N MET A 475 -0.09 11.43 -4.90
CA MET A 475 1.21 11.63 -5.56
C MET A 475 1.45 13.10 -5.95
N LEU A 476 0.84 14.03 -5.20
CA LEU A 476 0.98 15.47 -5.40
C LEU A 476 2.42 15.94 -5.20
N GLY A 477 2.87 16.76 -6.13
CA GLY A 477 4.25 17.23 -6.14
C GLY A 477 5.23 16.26 -6.77
N TRP A 478 4.74 15.11 -7.27
CA TRP A 478 5.56 14.20 -8.06
C TRP A 478 4.94 13.90 -9.43
N SER A 479 4.01 12.94 -9.52
CA SER A 479 3.36 12.62 -10.81
C SER A 479 2.22 13.56 -11.15
N GLU A 480 1.61 14.15 -10.13
CA GLU A 480 0.42 14.98 -10.26
C GLU A 480 0.62 16.32 -9.55
N GLY A 481 -0.04 17.37 -10.04
CA GLY A 481 -0.09 18.68 -9.41
C GLY A 481 1.27 19.23 -8.98
N THR A 482 1.25 20.05 -7.95
CA THR A 482 2.44 20.58 -7.29
C THR A 482 2.45 20.18 -5.82
N TRP A 483 3.59 20.27 -5.15
CA TRP A 483 3.66 20.01 -3.71
C TRP A 483 2.76 20.95 -2.88
N ARG A 484 2.45 22.15 -3.37
CA ARG A 484 1.54 23.09 -2.76
C ARG A 484 0.10 22.56 -2.70
N ASP A 485 -0.28 21.75 -3.69
CA ASP A 485 -1.64 21.21 -3.79
C ASP A 485 -1.95 20.20 -2.66
N ILE A 486 -0.92 19.67 -2.00
CA ILE A 486 -1.07 18.90 -0.74
C ILE A 486 -1.85 19.71 0.30
N GLY A 487 -1.61 21.03 0.37
CA GLY A 487 -2.33 21.93 1.27
C GLY A 487 -3.82 22.13 0.95
N LEU A 488 -4.27 21.73 -0.23
CA LEU A 488 -5.63 21.88 -0.71
C LEU A 488 -6.50 20.63 -0.52
N VAL A 489 -5.92 19.50 -0.12
CA VAL A 489 -6.65 18.22 0.06
C VAL A 489 -6.95 17.97 1.54
N GLU A 490 -8.13 17.42 1.80
CA GLU A 490 -8.58 17.00 3.13
C GLU A 490 -8.98 15.52 3.11
N PRO A 491 -8.01 14.63 2.95
CA PRO A 491 -8.28 13.19 2.85
C PRO A 491 -8.60 12.60 4.22
N LEU A 492 -9.53 11.64 4.25
CA LEU A 492 -9.84 10.89 5.47
C LEU A 492 -8.68 9.95 5.87
N MET A 493 -7.98 9.42 4.88
CA MET A 493 -6.83 8.54 5.02
C MET A 493 -5.95 8.69 3.78
N VAL A 494 -4.63 8.65 3.93
CA VAL A 494 -3.68 8.63 2.82
C VAL A 494 -2.89 7.34 2.89
N THR A 495 -3.08 6.46 1.90
CA THR A 495 -2.42 5.14 1.85
C THR A 495 -1.16 5.12 1.00
N ALA A 496 -0.85 6.20 0.29
CA ALA A 496 0.43 6.38 -0.39
C ALA A 496 0.70 7.86 -0.69
N PHE A 497 1.88 8.37 -0.33
CA PHE A 497 2.40 9.68 -0.76
C PHE A 497 3.94 9.65 -0.83
N GLY A 498 4.53 10.43 -1.73
CA GLY A 498 5.98 10.50 -1.84
C GLY A 498 6.49 11.03 -3.18
N ALA A 499 7.80 10.95 -3.37
CA ALA A 499 8.52 11.27 -4.60
C ALA A 499 9.74 10.35 -4.75
N GLN A 500 10.26 10.20 -5.97
CA GLN A 500 11.51 9.49 -6.19
C GLN A 500 12.72 10.29 -5.72
N SER A 501 13.78 9.55 -5.38
CA SER A 501 15.14 10.08 -5.26
C SER A 501 16.17 9.05 -5.70
N LEU A 502 17.37 9.51 -6.04
CA LEU A 502 18.52 8.66 -6.30
C LEU A 502 18.95 7.93 -5.02
N PRO A 503 19.53 6.72 -5.14
CA PRO A 503 20.07 5.99 -3.99
C PRO A 503 21.22 6.77 -3.34
N ASP A 504 21.60 6.37 -2.11
CA ASP A 504 22.77 6.90 -1.43
C ASP A 504 24.05 6.66 -2.25
N LEU A 505 24.99 7.60 -2.21
CA LEU A 505 26.24 7.53 -2.99
C LEU A 505 27.10 6.29 -2.69
N GLU A 506 27.01 5.79 -1.47
CA GLU A 506 27.75 4.61 -1.00
C GLU A 506 26.97 3.30 -1.22
N SER A 507 25.81 3.37 -1.89
CA SER A 507 24.95 2.20 -2.09
C SER A 507 25.48 1.25 -3.14
N SER A 508 25.37 -0.05 -2.90
CA SER A 508 25.63 -1.10 -3.91
C SER A 508 24.61 -1.10 -5.05
N VAL A 509 23.49 -0.38 -4.92
CA VAL A 509 22.53 -0.16 -6.01
C VAL A 509 23.20 0.44 -7.25
N TRP A 510 24.30 1.19 -7.07
CA TRP A 510 25.08 1.73 -8.19
C TRP A 510 25.78 0.65 -9.04
N ASP A 511 25.99 -0.55 -8.50
CA ASP A 511 26.55 -1.66 -9.28
C ASP A 511 25.57 -2.12 -10.36
N GLU A 512 24.27 -2.00 -10.08
CA GLU A 512 23.18 -2.34 -11.02
C GLU A 512 22.90 -1.20 -12.00
N ILE A 513 22.78 0.04 -11.51
CA ILE A 513 22.44 1.20 -12.34
C ILE A 513 23.64 1.65 -13.20
N GLY A 514 24.86 1.46 -12.70
CA GLY A 514 26.11 2.00 -13.23
C GLY A 514 26.45 3.38 -12.67
N ARG A 515 27.49 3.44 -11.83
CA ARG A 515 28.01 4.68 -11.26
C ARG A 515 28.88 5.40 -12.28
N ARG A 516 28.30 6.30 -13.04
CA ARG A 516 28.99 7.10 -14.07
C ARG A 516 28.46 8.53 -14.10
N TRP A 517 29.29 9.45 -14.56
CA TRP A 517 28.94 10.84 -14.78
C TRP A 517 29.86 11.47 -15.83
N PRO A 518 29.36 12.32 -16.76
CA PRO A 518 27.96 12.66 -16.95
C PRO A 518 27.13 11.52 -17.53
N VAL A 519 25.80 11.56 -17.32
CA VAL A 519 24.82 10.67 -17.95
C VAL A 519 23.92 11.48 -18.87
N SER A 520 23.41 10.85 -19.92
CA SER A 520 22.40 11.43 -20.79
C SER A 520 21.08 11.63 -20.02
N ASP A 521 20.33 12.68 -20.34
CA ASP A 521 19.01 12.96 -19.77
C ASP A 521 17.98 11.86 -20.05
N ASP A 522 18.25 11.03 -21.05
CA ASP A 522 17.43 9.89 -21.48
C ASP A 522 18.19 8.53 -21.37
N ASP A 523 19.17 8.43 -20.49
CA ASP A 523 19.99 7.23 -20.32
C ASP A 523 19.16 5.97 -20.13
N ALA A 524 19.38 4.97 -20.98
CA ALA A 524 18.58 3.75 -21.02
C ALA A 524 18.73 2.89 -19.73
N ALA A 525 19.94 2.82 -19.14
CA ALA A 525 20.14 2.05 -17.90
C ALA A 525 19.44 2.73 -16.71
N TRP A 526 19.48 4.06 -16.62
CA TRP A 526 18.77 4.80 -15.59
C TRP A 526 17.26 4.69 -15.74
N ARG A 527 16.75 4.72 -16.98
CA ARG A 527 15.32 4.48 -17.26
C ARG A 527 14.91 3.06 -16.88
N HIS A 528 15.72 2.08 -17.22
CA HIS A 528 15.52 0.69 -16.81
C HIS A 528 15.50 0.57 -15.28
N ALA A 529 16.33 1.32 -14.58
CA ALA A 529 16.36 1.42 -13.12
C ALA A 529 15.20 2.25 -12.50
N GLY A 530 14.22 2.69 -13.30
CA GLY A 530 13.06 3.43 -12.81
C GLY A 530 13.14 4.95 -12.89
N PHE A 531 14.19 5.54 -13.50
CA PHE A 531 14.31 6.98 -13.64
C PHE A 531 13.18 7.60 -14.47
N GLN A 532 12.57 8.66 -13.98
CA GLN A 532 11.41 9.34 -14.56
C GLN A 532 11.75 10.78 -15.00
N PRO A 533 12.45 10.98 -16.11
CA PRO A 533 13.05 12.27 -16.49
C PRO A 533 12.03 13.42 -16.57
N VAL A 534 10.81 13.15 -17.04
CA VAL A 534 9.75 14.17 -17.15
C VAL A 534 9.41 14.74 -15.77
N ASN A 535 9.16 13.86 -14.80
CA ASN A 535 8.83 14.32 -13.44
C ASN A 535 9.98 15.10 -12.81
N TRP A 536 11.22 14.64 -12.99
CA TRP A 536 12.40 15.34 -12.45
C TRP A 536 12.57 16.75 -13.03
N ALA A 537 12.35 16.90 -14.33
CA ALA A 537 12.41 18.20 -15.00
C ALA A 537 11.28 19.13 -14.54
N GLU A 538 10.04 18.64 -14.50
CA GLU A 538 8.86 19.43 -14.12
C GLU A 538 8.87 19.84 -12.64
N ARG A 539 9.39 19.02 -11.74
CA ARG A 539 9.46 19.32 -10.30
C ARG A 539 10.61 20.25 -9.93
N GLY A 540 11.45 20.60 -10.90
CA GLY A 540 12.55 21.55 -10.72
C GLY A 540 13.77 20.97 -10.02
N VAL A 541 13.83 19.65 -9.82
CA VAL A 541 15.09 18.96 -9.47
C VAL A 541 16.07 19.06 -10.64
N GLY A 542 15.56 18.97 -11.85
CA GLY A 542 16.31 19.04 -13.10
C GLY A 542 16.71 17.66 -13.62
N LEU A 543 17.22 17.67 -14.84
CA LEU A 543 17.79 16.50 -15.51
C LEU A 543 19.28 16.38 -15.20
N PRO A 544 19.96 15.26 -15.45
CA PRO A 544 21.39 15.10 -15.25
C PRO A 544 22.22 16.23 -15.86
N SER A 545 21.90 16.68 -17.07
CA SER A 545 22.59 17.78 -17.76
C SER A 545 22.57 19.12 -17.02
N ALA A 546 21.64 19.33 -16.11
CA ALA A 546 21.54 20.55 -15.31
C ALA A 546 22.47 20.55 -14.07
N HIS A 547 23.16 19.45 -13.78
CA HIS A 547 23.98 19.28 -12.58
C HIS A 547 25.46 19.10 -12.93
N GLN A 548 26.33 19.56 -12.03
CA GLN A 548 27.78 19.54 -12.24
C GLN A 548 28.43 18.19 -11.94
N SER A 549 27.82 17.41 -11.04
CA SER A 549 28.32 16.10 -10.62
C SER A 549 27.19 15.19 -10.13
N LEU A 550 27.47 13.88 -10.06
CA LEU A 550 26.56 12.88 -9.51
C LEU A 550 26.19 13.20 -8.05
N GLU A 551 27.16 13.62 -7.24
CA GLU A 551 26.97 13.96 -5.83
C GLU A 551 25.94 15.09 -5.68
N ARG A 552 26.05 16.14 -6.49
CA ARG A 552 25.09 17.26 -6.49
C ARG A 552 23.70 16.84 -6.94
N TYR A 553 23.63 15.92 -7.89
CA TYR A 553 22.35 15.42 -8.36
C TYR A 553 21.66 14.52 -7.33
N VAL A 554 22.41 13.61 -6.70
CA VAL A 554 21.91 12.79 -5.58
C VAL A 554 21.42 13.69 -4.45
N GLU A 555 22.22 14.68 -4.02
CA GLU A 555 21.83 15.64 -2.97
C GLU A 555 20.52 16.38 -3.33
N ALA A 556 20.43 16.92 -4.54
CA ALA A 556 19.26 17.68 -4.99
C ALA A 556 17.98 16.81 -5.00
N SER A 557 18.11 15.58 -5.48
CA SER A 557 16.99 14.64 -5.55
C SER A 557 16.50 14.22 -4.16
N GLN A 558 17.42 13.86 -3.27
CA GLN A 558 17.10 13.44 -1.92
C GLN A 558 16.55 14.61 -1.08
N LEU A 559 17.04 15.82 -1.25
CA LEU A 559 16.49 17.02 -0.61
C LEU A 559 15.06 17.31 -1.06
N TYR A 560 14.75 17.13 -2.36
CA TYR A 560 13.37 17.27 -2.85
C TYR A 560 12.45 16.27 -2.20
N GLN A 561 12.80 14.97 -2.22
CA GLN A 561 12.03 13.91 -1.59
C GLN A 561 11.82 14.20 -0.09
N ALA A 562 12.89 14.54 0.64
CA ALA A 562 12.83 14.80 2.08
C ALA A 562 11.89 15.95 2.43
N ARG A 563 11.93 17.06 1.68
CA ARG A 563 11.07 18.23 1.90
C ARG A 563 9.62 17.91 1.60
N LEU A 564 9.33 17.21 0.49
CA LEU A 564 7.96 16.81 0.12
C LEU A 564 7.38 15.87 1.17
N VAL A 565 8.12 14.85 1.56
CA VAL A 565 7.70 13.87 2.59
C VAL A 565 7.41 14.56 3.91
N ARG A 566 8.29 15.46 4.36
CA ARG A 566 8.08 16.22 5.60
C ARG A 566 6.83 17.09 5.51
N TYR A 567 6.69 17.87 4.43
CA TYR A 567 5.56 18.78 4.25
C TYR A 567 4.23 18.03 4.24
N ALA A 568 4.15 16.93 3.47
CA ALA A 568 2.96 16.11 3.39
C ALA A 568 2.60 15.49 4.75
N ALA A 569 3.55 14.86 5.43
CA ALA A 569 3.34 14.23 6.71
C ALA A 569 2.91 15.24 7.79
N GLU A 570 3.56 16.40 7.87
CA GLU A 570 3.20 17.47 8.82
C GLU A 570 1.82 18.04 8.52
N HIS A 571 1.51 18.34 7.24
CA HIS A 571 0.21 18.84 6.83
C HIS A 571 -0.93 17.87 7.18
N LEU A 572 -0.79 16.59 6.88
CA LEU A 572 -1.81 15.57 7.21
C LEU A 572 -1.99 15.42 8.73
N ARG A 573 -0.92 15.52 9.51
CA ARG A 573 -0.98 15.45 10.96
C ARG A 573 -1.69 16.67 11.59
N THR A 574 -1.62 17.87 11.00
CA THR A 574 -2.38 19.01 11.52
C THR A 574 -3.89 18.82 11.46
N ARG A 575 -4.34 17.78 10.75
CA ARG A 575 -5.75 17.40 10.58
C ARG A 575 -6.12 16.11 11.32
N LYS A 576 -5.25 15.66 12.22
CA LYS A 576 -5.42 14.45 13.01
C LYS A 576 -6.81 14.41 13.65
N PHE A 577 -7.56 13.33 13.40
CA PHE A 577 -8.89 13.00 13.94
C PHE A 577 -10.02 14.00 13.56
N GLU A 578 -9.73 15.11 12.90
CA GLU A 578 -10.74 16.00 12.33
C GLU A 578 -11.16 15.53 10.93
N SER A 579 -10.21 15.51 9.99
CA SER A 579 -10.43 15.06 8.63
C SER A 579 -9.41 14.03 8.14
N CYS A 580 -8.38 13.69 8.95
CA CYS A 580 -7.36 12.71 8.58
C CYS A 580 -7.06 11.72 9.72
N TRP A 581 -7.00 10.42 9.40
CA TRP A 581 -6.79 9.34 10.36
C TRP A 581 -5.50 8.55 10.12
N GLY A 582 -4.75 8.88 9.07
CA GLY A 582 -3.46 8.25 8.84
C GLY A 582 -2.80 8.68 7.54
N ALA A 583 -1.48 8.44 7.48
CA ALA A 583 -0.64 8.82 6.35
C ALA A 583 0.48 7.81 6.16
N PHE A 584 0.55 7.20 4.97
CA PHE A 584 1.53 6.19 4.61
C PHE A 584 2.48 6.71 3.54
N VAL A 585 3.77 6.79 3.85
CA VAL A 585 4.78 7.14 2.85
C VAL A 585 5.01 5.98 1.88
N TYR A 586 5.25 6.28 0.65
CA TYR A 586 5.48 5.32 -0.43
C TYR A 586 6.96 5.36 -0.84
N HIS A 587 7.84 4.40 -0.49
CA HIS A 587 7.79 3.20 0.37
C HIS A 587 8.75 3.33 1.58
N LEU A 588 8.75 2.32 2.49
CA LEU A 588 9.81 2.21 3.50
C LEU A 588 11.15 1.83 2.85
N VAL A 589 11.14 0.82 1.98
CA VAL A 589 12.33 0.29 1.27
C VAL A 589 12.02 0.28 -0.22
N ASP A 590 12.98 0.63 -1.07
CA ASP A 590 12.84 0.42 -2.52
C ASP A 590 12.74 -1.08 -2.82
N LEU A 591 11.77 -1.44 -3.65
CA LEU A 591 11.43 -2.83 -3.96
C LEU A 591 12.52 -3.57 -4.76
N PHE A 592 13.31 -2.84 -5.52
CA PHE A 592 14.39 -3.36 -6.36
C PHE A 592 15.61 -2.43 -6.31
N PRO A 593 16.80 -2.90 -6.70
CA PRO A 593 18.00 -2.07 -6.75
C PRO A 593 17.92 -1.05 -7.90
N GLY A 594 17.23 0.07 -7.65
CA GLY A 594 16.93 1.08 -8.66
C GLY A 594 16.77 2.49 -8.10
N ILE A 595 16.11 3.35 -8.89
CA ILE A 595 15.75 4.72 -8.54
C ILE A 595 14.29 4.73 -8.09
N GLY A 596 14.06 4.76 -6.79
CA GLY A 596 12.75 4.51 -6.20
C GLY A 596 12.27 5.59 -5.23
N PHE A 597 11.16 5.29 -4.59
CA PHE A 597 10.44 6.15 -3.64
C PHE A 597 10.79 5.86 -2.18
N GLY A 598 11.55 4.79 -1.93
CA GLY A 598 11.86 4.32 -0.59
C GLY A 598 12.54 5.38 0.29
N MET A 599 12.29 5.28 1.58
CA MET A 599 13.06 5.98 2.60
C MET A 599 14.44 5.35 2.79
N LEU A 600 14.50 4.05 2.53
CA LEU A 600 15.72 3.27 2.33
C LEU A 600 15.83 2.92 0.84
N ASP A 601 17.04 2.89 0.29
CA ASP A 601 17.26 2.35 -1.05
C ASP A 601 17.17 0.81 -1.09
N GLY A 602 17.30 0.21 -2.27
CA GLY A 602 17.21 -1.24 -2.44
C GLY A 602 18.27 -2.04 -1.67
N ALA A 603 19.40 -1.41 -1.29
CA ALA A 603 20.41 -1.97 -0.41
C ALA A 603 20.21 -1.63 1.07
N ARG A 604 19.05 -1.05 1.43
CA ARG A 604 18.64 -0.62 2.77
C ARG A 604 19.49 0.51 3.37
N ARG A 605 20.18 1.31 2.54
CA ARG A 605 20.82 2.51 3.01
C ARG A 605 19.82 3.66 3.14
N PRO A 606 19.87 4.45 4.24
CA PRO A 606 18.93 5.54 4.44
C PRO A 606 19.14 6.69 3.46
N LYS A 607 18.08 7.19 2.88
CA LYS A 607 18.04 8.44 2.14
C LYS A 607 17.67 9.60 3.08
N LEU A 608 17.93 10.86 2.69
CA LEU A 608 17.60 12.04 3.53
C LEU A 608 16.11 12.09 3.95
N ALA A 609 15.24 11.49 3.16
CA ALA A 609 13.81 11.44 3.45
C ALA A 609 13.47 10.62 4.70
N LEU A 610 14.28 9.62 5.10
CA LEU A 610 14.05 8.86 6.33
C LEU A 610 14.16 9.77 7.57
N GLU A 611 15.18 10.60 7.63
CA GLU A 611 15.35 11.55 8.74
C GLU A 611 14.19 12.58 8.77
N ALA A 612 13.79 13.09 7.60
CA ALA A 612 12.70 14.03 7.46
C ALA A 612 11.37 13.42 7.93
N LEU A 613 11.09 12.17 7.55
CA LEU A 613 9.91 11.42 7.99
C LEU A 613 9.94 11.18 9.50
N THR A 614 11.08 10.75 10.04
CA THR A 614 11.27 10.51 11.48
C THR A 614 10.95 11.76 12.29
N LYS A 615 11.43 12.93 11.84
CA LYS A 615 11.10 14.23 12.45
C LYS A 615 9.62 14.57 12.31
N ALA A 616 9.05 14.41 11.12
CA ALA A 616 7.64 14.72 10.86
C ALA A 616 6.69 13.82 11.67
N PHE A 617 7.06 12.57 11.91
CA PHE A 617 6.27 11.58 12.69
C PHE A 617 6.67 11.48 14.16
N LYS A 618 7.51 12.36 14.67
CA LYS A 618 7.80 12.43 16.13
C LYS A 618 6.50 12.51 16.91
N ALA A 619 6.42 11.79 18.02
CA ALA A 619 5.16 11.64 18.77
C ALA A 619 4.54 12.99 19.16
N THR A 620 5.26 13.83 19.89
CA THR A 620 4.83 15.21 20.20
C THR A 620 5.59 16.17 19.31
N ARG A 621 4.87 17.03 18.60
CA ARG A 621 5.47 17.95 17.64
C ARG A 621 4.78 19.31 17.61
N VAL A 622 5.57 20.37 17.45
CA VAL A 622 5.10 21.68 17.01
C VAL A 622 5.32 21.81 15.49
N ILE A 623 4.25 22.06 14.75
CA ILE A 623 4.25 22.20 13.30
C ILE A 623 4.05 23.67 12.94
N VAL A 624 4.91 24.19 12.06
CA VAL A 624 4.80 25.53 11.48
C VAL A 624 4.14 25.40 10.11
N GLU A 625 2.86 25.68 10.05
CA GLU A 625 2.07 25.60 8.82
C GLU A 625 1.95 26.97 8.16
N PRO A 626 2.56 27.19 6.98
CA PRO A 626 2.41 28.43 6.24
C PRO A 626 1.01 28.53 5.64
N LEU A 627 0.35 29.70 5.80
CA LEU A 627 -1.03 29.91 5.36
C LEU A 627 -1.14 30.56 3.99
N GLN A 628 -0.18 31.44 3.65
CA GLN A 628 -0.17 32.18 2.39
C GLN A 628 1.25 32.24 1.87
N PHE A 629 1.52 31.61 0.74
CA PHE A 629 2.84 31.58 0.12
C PHE A 629 2.74 31.20 -1.36
N GLU A 630 3.81 31.44 -2.11
CA GLU A 630 4.00 30.93 -3.46
C GLU A 630 4.98 29.73 -3.44
N ALA A 631 4.76 28.74 -4.32
CA ALA A 631 5.64 27.59 -4.44
C ALA A 631 6.87 27.98 -5.26
N GLY A 632 8.03 27.96 -4.63
CA GLY A 632 9.33 28.03 -5.32
C GLY A 632 9.78 26.68 -5.83
N ARG A 633 10.68 26.69 -6.83
CA ARG A 633 11.33 25.48 -7.37
C ARG A 633 12.77 25.38 -6.87
N PRO A 634 13.32 24.20 -6.58
CA PRO A 634 12.73 22.85 -6.67
C PRO A 634 11.76 22.48 -5.56
N PHE A 635 11.79 23.09 -4.41
CA PHE A 635 10.83 23.00 -3.31
C PHE A 635 11.15 24.11 -2.34
N GLY A 636 10.40 25.18 -2.38
CA GLY A 636 10.63 26.32 -1.52
C GLY A 636 9.36 27.12 -1.28
N ILE A 637 9.31 27.79 -0.15
CA ILE A 637 8.23 28.69 0.22
C ILE A 637 8.69 30.12 -0.13
N VAL A 638 7.96 30.81 -0.98
CA VAL A 638 8.22 32.19 -1.39
C VAL A 638 7.10 33.08 -0.90
N GLN A 639 7.46 34.10 -0.15
CA GLN A 639 6.54 35.11 0.39
C GLN A 639 6.63 36.38 -0.40
N ASN A 640 5.49 36.94 -0.81
CA ASN A 640 5.42 38.23 -1.43
C ASN A 640 5.69 39.34 -0.37
N PRO A 641 6.65 40.29 -0.59
CA PRO A 641 6.98 41.33 0.37
C PRO A 641 5.83 42.32 0.66
N HIS A 642 4.81 42.34 -0.20
CA HIS A 642 3.62 43.19 -0.03
C HIS A 642 2.46 42.51 0.71
N SER A 643 2.60 41.22 1.05
CA SER A 643 1.63 40.46 1.84
C SER A 643 2.23 40.08 3.19
N PRO A 644 1.44 40.05 4.28
CA PRO A 644 1.94 39.56 5.55
C PRO A 644 2.38 38.08 5.42
N PHE A 645 3.52 37.73 5.98
CA PHE A 645 3.88 36.35 6.19
C PHE A 645 3.01 35.81 7.32
N ALA A 646 2.20 34.78 7.02
CA ALA A 646 1.28 34.20 7.97
C ALA A 646 1.56 32.71 8.15
N VAL A 647 1.74 32.29 9.41
CA VAL A 647 1.89 30.89 9.80
C VAL A 647 0.97 30.54 10.94
N ARG A 648 0.49 29.31 10.94
CA ARG A 648 -0.21 28.69 12.06
C ARG A 648 0.75 27.77 12.80
N LEU A 649 0.82 27.89 14.12
CA LEU A 649 1.52 26.96 14.99
C LEU A 649 0.52 25.91 15.47
N VAL A 650 0.77 24.66 15.14
CA VAL A 650 -0.12 23.54 15.48
C VAL A 650 0.64 22.53 16.35
N ILE A 651 0.03 22.12 17.45
CA ILE A 651 0.55 21.06 18.33
C ILE A 651 -0.15 19.76 18.01
N VAL A 652 0.64 18.74 17.73
CA VAL A 652 0.18 17.36 17.54
C VAL A 652 0.83 16.50 18.59
N ASN A 653 0.04 15.68 19.26
CA ASN A 653 0.55 14.74 20.24
C ASN A 653 -0.01 13.33 19.98
N ASP A 654 0.88 12.34 19.96
CA ASP A 654 0.61 10.89 19.88
C ASP A 654 1.28 10.15 21.04
N ASP A 655 1.89 10.86 21.99
CA ASP A 655 2.51 10.28 23.17
C ASP A 655 1.50 10.29 24.35
N PRO A 656 1.06 9.11 24.82
CA PRO A 656 0.08 9.06 25.91
C PRO A 656 0.60 9.59 27.26
N GLU A 657 1.92 9.71 27.43
CA GLU A 657 2.53 10.22 28.65
C GLU A 657 2.67 11.75 28.68
N VAL A 658 2.51 12.39 27.52
CA VAL A 658 2.63 13.87 27.41
C VAL A 658 1.26 14.52 27.53
N THR A 659 1.07 15.30 28.58
CA THR A 659 -0.18 16.05 28.85
C THR A 659 0.12 17.37 29.56
N GLY A 660 -0.86 18.29 29.60
CA GLY A 660 -0.84 19.51 30.39
C GLY A 660 -0.37 20.75 29.61
N ARG A 661 -0.07 21.80 30.35
CA ARG A 661 0.28 23.11 29.76
C ARG A 661 1.71 23.15 29.26
N GLY A 662 1.87 23.68 28.05
CA GLY A 662 3.14 23.94 27.43
C GLY A 662 3.30 25.38 26.97
N THR A 663 4.52 25.76 26.66
CA THR A 663 4.86 27.04 26.07
C THR A 663 5.51 26.83 24.72
N VAL A 664 4.96 27.44 23.67
CA VAL A 664 5.63 27.52 22.36
C VAL A 664 6.36 28.85 22.26
N ARG A 665 7.69 28.81 22.16
CA ARG A 665 8.51 29.98 21.84
C ARG A 665 8.82 29.95 20.36
N TRP A 666 8.75 31.13 19.71
CA TRP A 666 9.06 31.24 18.31
C TRP A 666 9.93 32.45 17.99
N SER A 667 10.71 32.37 16.91
CA SER A 667 11.49 33.48 16.39
C SER A 667 11.57 33.44 14.87
N VAL A 668 11.72 34.62 14.26
CA VAL A 668 11.96 34.76 12.81
C VAL A 668 13.26 35.55 12.62
N LEU A 669 14.18 34.95 11.94
CA LEU A 669 15.50 35.52 11.63
C LEU A 669 15.66 35.66 10.12
N ARG A 670 16.17 36.82 9.67
CA ARG A 670 16.64 36.96 8.30
C ARG A 670 18.05 36.38 8.20
N GLU A 671 18.22 35.35 7.38
CA GLU A 671 19.54 34.81 7.08
C GLU A 671 20.26 35.72 6.08
N LYS A 672 21.61 35.70 6.06
CA LYS A 672 22.40 36.54 5.17
C LYS A 672 22.08 36.27 3.70
N ALA A 673 21.85 37.31 2.91
CA ALA A 673 21.83 37.16 1.47
C ALA A 673 23.15 36.55 0.98
N ALA A 674 23.08 35.39 0.31
CA ALA A 674 24.22 34.76 -0.31
C ALA A 674 24.78 35.71 -1.40
N GLY A 675 25.95 36.29 -1.17
CA GLY A 675 26.61 37.21 -2.11
C GLY A 675 26.91 38.63 -1.64
N ALA A 676 26.45 39.05 -0.47
CA ALA A 676 26.73 40.40 0.09
C ALA A 676 28.25 40.60 0.31
N ARG A 677 28.84 41.54 -0.41
CA ARG A 677 30.26 41.93 -0.29
C ARG A 677 30.35 43.34 0.28
N GLY A 678 31.38 43.60 1.13
CA GLY A 678 31.75 44.94 1.58
C GLY A 678 30.77 45.62 2.53
N LEU A 679 30.36 46.87 2.23
CA LEU A 679 29.50 47.71 3.03
C LEU A 679 28.09 47.15 3.26
N ASP A 680 27.61 46.25 2.39
CA ASP A 680 26.32 45.60 2.58
C ASP A 680 26.31 44.64 3.78
N ARG A 681 27.47 44.04 4.13
CA ARG A 681 27.64 43.25 5.37
C ARG A 681 27.38 44.06 6.65
N VAL A 682 27.77 45.33 6.65
CA VAL A 682 27.60 46.21 7.80
C VAL A 682 26.15 46.71 7.89
N ARG A 683 25.51 47.01 6.78
CA ARG A 683 24.09 47.34 6.70
C ARG A 683 23.20 46.18 7.13
N ASP A 684 23.47 44.94 6.67
CA ASP A 684 22.75 43.74 7.07
C ASP A 684 22.93 43.39 8.57
N ALA A 685 24.10 43.66 9.15
CA ALA A 685 24.33 43.50 10.58
C ALA A 685 23.50 44.46 11.45
N VAL A 686 23.17 45.64 10.95
CA VAL A 686 22.36 46.69 11.64
C VAL A 686 20.86 46.49 11.43
N GLN A 687 20.44 45.78 10.36
CA GLN A 687 19.03 45.54 10.02
C GLN A 687 18.50 44.12 10.39
N LYS A 688 19.12 43.46 11.36
CA LYS A 688 18.55 42.23 11.94
C LYS A 688 17.28 42.55 12.73
N LYS A 689 16.18 42.83 12.02
CA LYS A 689 14.85 42.75 12.66
C LYS A 689 14.55 41.26 12.89
N SER A 690 14.76 40.81 14.12
CA SER A 690 14.23 39.56 14.61
C SER A 690 12.85 39.77 15.19
N TYR A 691 11.90 38.93 14.81
CA TYR A 691 10.60 38.85 15.47
C TYR A 691 10.67 37.64 16.40
N SER A 692 10.09 37.75 17.59
CA SER A 692 9.99 36.60 18.51
C SER A 692 8.76 36.76 19.40
N GLY A 693 8.32 35.66 19.96
CA GLY A 693 7.21 35.63 20.88
C GLY A 693 7.06 34.30 21.58
N SER A 694 6.09 34.22 22.46
CA SER A 694 5.70 33.00 23.12
C SER A 694 4.19 32.92 23.28
N VAL A 695 3.65 31.71 23.32
CA VAL A 695 2.23 31.44 23.57
C VAL A 695 2.10 30.20 24.45
N GLU A 696 1.23 30.31 25.45
CA GLU A 696 0.81 29.17 26.28
C GLU A 696 -0.23 28.36 25.53
N VAL A 697 -0.11 27.02 25.59
CA VAL A 697 -1.01 26.10 24.95
C VAL A 697 -1.30 24.91 25.86
N GLU A 698 -2.54 24.44 25.86
CA GLU A 698 -2.87 23.12 26.40
C GLU A 698 -2.46 22.08 25.37
N VAL A 699 -1.52 21.19 25.74
CA VAL A 699 -1.08 20.12 24.82
C VAL A 699 -2.18 19.09 24.73
N PRO A 700 -2.69 18.76 23.52
CA PRO A 700 -3.73 17.75 23.39
C PRO A 700 -3.21 16.39 23.86
N THR A 701 -4.09 15.57 24.40
CA THR A 701 -3.73 14.17 24.70
C THR A 701 -3.44 13.41 23.39
N ALA A 702 -2.82 12.24 23.51
CA ALA A 702 -2.54 11.37 22.34
C ALA A 702 -3.82 10.96 21.57
N PHE A 703 -4.98 11.09 22.19
CA PHE A 703 -6.27 10.62 21.69
C PHE A 703 -7.19 11.76 21.23
N GLU A 704 -6.67 12.97 21.19
CA GLU A 704 -7.40 14.18 20.76
C GLU A 704 -6.89 14.70 19.42
N PRO A 705 -7.71 15.54 18.73
CA PRO A 705 -7.29 16.24 17.54
C PRO A 705 -6.08 17.14 17.77
N ALA A 706 -5.42 17.53 16.66
CA ALA A 706 -4.39 18.56 16.70
C ALA A 706 -4.95 19.91 17.16
N VAL A 707 -4.16 20.69 17.89
CA VAL A 707 -4.60 22.00 18.44
C VAL A 707 -3.81 23.14 17.83
N SER A 708 -4.51 24.13 17.31
CA SER A 708 -3.90 25.39 16.87
C SER A 708 -3.52 26.23 18.09
N ALA A 709 -2.21 26.38 18.34
CA ALA A 709 -1.72 27.21 19.42
C ALA A 709 -1.92 28.71 19.14
N THR A 710 -1.58 29.16 17.94
CA THR A 710 -1.76 30.56 17.51
C THR A 710 -1.54 30.70 15.99
N THR A 711 -2.02 31.80 15.44
CA THR A 711 -1.65 32.26 14.12
C THR A 711 -0.79 33.54 14.25
N ILE A 712 0.36 33.55 13.62
CA ILE A 712 1.33 34.65 13.61
C ILE A 712 1.29 35.30 12.23
N SER A 713 1.15 36.63 12.18
CA SER A 713 1.19 37.40 10.95
C SER A 713 2.22 38.51 11.07
N LEU A 714 3.22 38.51 10.20
CA LEU A 714 4.38 39.41 10.25
C LEU A 714 4.52 40.21 8.96
N PRO A 715 4.73 41.55 9.05
CA PRO A 715 4.98 42.39 7.88
C PRO A 715 6.48 42.26 7.47
N LEU A 716 6.83 41.26 6.67
CA LEU A 716 8.18 41.06 6.17
C LEU A 716 8.36 41.75 4.81
N ALA A 717 8.87 42.98 4.82
CA ALA A 717 9.06 43.78 3.60
C ALA A 717 10.46 43.64 2.98
N ALA A 718 11.46 43.20 3.76
CA ALA A 718 12.82 43.09 3.27
C ALA A 718 13.04 41.77 2.52
N GLN A 719 13.50 41.82 1.26
CA GLN A 719 13.81 40.65 0.48
C GLN A 719 14.99 39.87 1.06
N GLY A 720 14.95 38.54 0.99
CA GLY A 720 16.02 37.66 1.45
C GLY A 720 15.49 36.32 1.96
N GLU A 721 16.41 35.50 2.41
CA GLU A 721 16.13 34.22 3.05
C GLU A 721 15.82 34.44 4.54
N TYR A 722 14.80 33.76 5.00
CA TYR A 722 14.33 33.81 6.39
C TYR A 722 14.22 32.41 6.96
N ARG A 723 14.41 32.31 8.28
CA ARG A 723 14.16 31.11 9.07
C ARG A 723 13.18 31.43 10.18
N PHE A 724 12.15 30.64 10.28
CA PHE A 724 11.19 30.61 11.38
C PHE A 724 11.51 29.42 12.27
N ASP A 725 11.84 29.66 13.52
CA ASP A 725 12.08 28.63 14.52
C ASP A 725 10.92 28.58 15.50
N ALA A 726 10.50 27.38 15.93
CA ALA A 726 9.50 27.18 16.99
C ALA A 726 9.94 26.05 17.92
N THR A 727 9.78 26.23 19.24
CA THR A 727 10.17 25.26 20.26
C THR A 727 9.02 25.09 21.25
N LEU A 728 8.58 23.84 21.46
CA LEU A 728 7.58 23.45 22.45
C LEU A 728 8.26 22.96 23.73
N THR A 729 7.91 23.59 24.85
CA THR A 729 8.38 23.19 26.20
C THR A 729 7.17 22.85 27.06
N VAL A 730 7.19 21.69 27.74
CA VAL A 730 6.16 21.25 28.69
C VAL A 730 6.83 20.91 30.02
N SER A 731 6.31 21.40 31.11
CA SER A 731 6.86 21.22 32.46
C SER A 731 8.37 21.52 32.55
N GLY A 732 8.83 22.54 31.81
CA GLY A 732 10.25 22.95 31.77
C GLY A 732 11.16 22.10 30.90
N ARG A 733 10.65 21.01 30.29
CA ARG A 733 11.38 20.13 29.34
C ARG A 733 11.05 20.50 27.90
N GLU A 734 12.07 20.70 27.07
CA GLU A 734 11.88 20.82 25.63
C GLU A 734 11.44 19.47 25.07
N LEU A 735 10.27 19.47 24.43
CA LEU A 735 9.74 18.26 23.77
C LEU A 735 10.04 18.23 22.28
N ASP A 736 9.94 19.38 21.61
CA ASP A 736 10.20 19.47 20.19
C ASP A 736 10.66 20.86 19.78
N SER A 737 11.49 20.90 18.73
CA SER A 737 11.84 22.13 18.03
C SER A 737 11.78 21.89 16.52
N THR A 738 11.34 22.90 15.78
CA THR A 738 11.17 22.86 14.34
C THR A 738 11.61 24.15 13.70
N GLU A 739 12.02 24.06 12.44
CA GLU A 739 12.37 25.21 11.62
C GLU A 739 11.66 25.17 10.27
N LEU A 740 11.33 26.35 9.77
CA LEU A 740 10.80 26.57 8.42
C LEU A 740 11.66 27.63 7.74
N THR A 741 12.32 27.28 6.63
CA THR A 741 13.04 28.24 5.78
C THR A 741 12.12 28.72 4.64
N PHE A 742 12.16 30.02 4.36
CA PHE A 742 11.39 30.62 3.28
C PHE A 742 12.08 31.86 2.72
N ALA A 743 11.80 32.20 1.49
CA ALA A 743 12.30 33.40 0.85
C ALA A 743 11.23 34.51 0.83
N VAL A 744 11.64 35.74 1.07
CA VAL A 744 10.85 36.92 0.72
C VAL A 744 11.42 37.52 -0.55
N ALA A 745 10.68 37.43 -1.65
CA ALA A 745 11.09 37.91 -2.96
C ALA A 745 10.02 38.76 -3.61
N ALA A 746 10.42 39.72 -4.47
CA ALA A 746 9.47 40.47 -5.27
C ALA A 746 8.67 39.46 -6.14
N ALA A 747 7.35 39.54 -6.03
CA ALA A 747 6.49 38.74 -6.91
C ALA A 747 6.78 39.13 -8.36
N GLY A 748 6.95 38.12 -9.22
CA GLY A 748 6.65 38.25 -10.62
C GLY A 748 5.20 38.75 -10.79
N PRO A 749 4.74 39.13 -11.98
CA PRO A 749 3.40 39.72 -12.15
C PRO A 749 2.36 38.85 -11.47
N SER A 750 1.71 39.43 -10.44
CA SER A 750 0.83 38.70 -9.53
C SER A 750 -0.42 38.26 -10.25
N VAL A 751 -0.44 36.99 -10.63
CA VAL A 751 -1.70 36.26 -10.70
C VAL A 751 -2.04 35.93 -9.24
N ARG A 752 -3.04 36.57 -8.68
CA ARG A 752 -3.58 36.19 -7.35
C ARG A 752 -3.94 34.70 -7.45
N PRO A 753 -3.33 33.80 -6.68
CA PRO A 753 -3.75 32.42 -6.69
C PRO A 753 -5.17 32.39 -6.11
N ARG A 754 -6.14 32.15 -6.98
CA ARG A 754 -7.46 31.71 -6.56
C ARG A 754 -7.30 30.25 -6.11
N PRO A 755 -8.00 29.80 -5.06
CA PRO A 755 -8.01 28.39 -4.73
C PRO A 755 -8.55 27.61 -5.93
N GLU A 756 -7.69 26.82 -6.56
CA GLU A 756 -8.03 26.00 -7.70
C GLU A 756 -8.11 24.56 -7.20
N ILE A 757 -9.06 23.80 -7.73
CA ILE A 757 -9.01 22.34 -7.56
C ILE A 757 -7.73 21.86 -8.26
N PRO A 758 -6.90 21.06 -7.61
CA PRO A 758 -5.72 20.51 -8.24
C PRO A 758 -6.05 19.91 -9.61
N ARG A 759 -5.22 20.19 -10.61
CA ARG A 759 -5.46 19.78 -12.00
C ARG A 759 -5.80 18.30 -12.12
N TYR A 760 -5.14 17.46 -11.35
CA TYR A 760 -5.42 16.02 -11.33
C TYR A 760 -6.85 15.69 -10.84
N LEU A 761 -7.42 16.44 -9.91
CA LEU A 761 -8.84 16.29 -9.51
C LEU A 761 -9.79 16.86 -10.56
N ALA A 762 -9.38 17.94 -11.21
CA ALA A 762 -10.13 18.51 -12.32
C ALA A 762 -10.23 17.51 -13.48
N GLU A 763 -9.14 16.89 -13.84
CA GLU A 763 -9.05 15.84 -14.86
C GLU A 763 -9.85 14.57 -14.49
N ARG A 764 -10.06 14.34 -13.20
CA ARG A 764 -10.89 13.24 -12.65
C ARG A 764 -12.39 13.52 -12.64
N LEU A 765 -12.76 14.77 -12.68
CA LEU A 765 -14.16 15.20 -12.57
C LEU A 765 -14.72 15.72 -13.88
N ALA A 766 -13.87 16.15 -14.80
CA ALA A 766 -14.29 16.76 -16.07
C ALA A 766 -13.61 16.05 -17.25
N ASP A 767 -14.41 15.71 -18.23
CA ASP A 767 -13.90 15.33 -19.54
C ASP A 767 -13.47 16.62 -20.28
N LEU A 768 -12.18 16.95 -20.21
CA LEU A 768 -11.62 18.18 -20.76
C LEU A 768 -11.76 18.28 -22.28
N GLN A 769 -11.98 17.14 -22.96
CA GLN A 769 -12.19 17.07 -24.39
C GLN A 769 -13.68 17.06 -24.80
N SER A 770 -14.57 17.12 -23.82
CA SER A 770 -16.02 17.03 -24.06
C SER A 770 -16.68 18.35 -24.47
N LEU A 771 -15.94 19.46 -24.44
CA LEU A 771 -16.49 20.77 -24.83
C LEU A 771 -17.01 20.74 -26.27
N ARG A 772 -18.31 21.00 -26.46
CA ARG A 772 -18.96 21.01 -27.76
C ARG A 772 -19.75 22.29 -27.94
N PRO A 773 -19.65 22.95 -29.11
CA PRO A 773 -20.53 24.07 -29.44
C PRO A 773 -21.95 23.56 -29.74
N GLU A 774 -22.94 24.34 -29.31
CA GLU A 774 -24.34 24.12 -29.60
C GLU A 774 -24.95 25.33 -30.30
N SER A 775 -26.15 25.17 -30.83
CA SER A 775 -26.82 26.25 -31.60
C SER A 775 -27.11 27.51 -30.74
N ARG A 776 -27.13 27.41 -29.42
CA ARG A 776 -27.38 28.50 -28.48
C ARG A 776 -26.46 28.47 -27.27
N GLY A 777 -25.22 27.99 -27.42
CA GLY A 777 -24.32 27.87 -26.30
C GLY A 777 -23.29 26.78 -26.48
N MET A 778 -23.06 26.01 -25.42
CA MET A 778 -22.09 24.93 -25.38
C MET A 778 -22.55 23.81 -24.44
N SER A 779 -22.00 22.63 -24.61
CA SER A 779 -22.08 21.57 -23.62
C SER A 779 -20.71 21.02 -23.25
N PHE A 780 -20.61 20.51 -22.05
CA PHE A 780 -19.43 19.78 -21.55
C PHE A 780 -19.86 18.66 -20.62
N ALA A 781 -19.04 17.63 -20.48
CA ALA A 781 -19.34 16.52 -19.59
C ALA A 781 -18.53 16.58 -18.30
N LEU A 782 -19.21 16.31 -17.20
CA LEU A 782 -18.60 15.89 -15.94
C LEU A 782 -18.74 14.39 -15.83
N GLU A 783 -17.65 13.70 -15.52
CA GLU A 783 -17.62 12.26 -15.31
C GLU A 783 -16.84 11.97 -14.04
N ASN A 784 -17.48 11.31 -13.07
CA ASN A 784 -16.78 10.92 -11.86
C ASN A 784 -16.00 9.64 -12.09
N ARG A 785 -14.68 9.78 -12.24
CA ARG A 785 -13.74 8.66 -12.40
C ARG A 785 -13.02 8.30 -11.11
N THR A 786 -13.36 8.93 -9.96
CA THR A 786 -12.61 8.77 -8.72
C THR A 786 -13.29 7.95 -7.64
N ARG A 787 -14.51 8.29 -7.30
CA ARG A 787 -15.32 7.65 -6.23
C ARG A 787 -16.73 8.24 -6.19
N PRO A 788 -17.63 7.65 -5.41
CA PRO A 788 -18.92 8.29 -5.13
C PRO A 788 -18.66 9.69 -4.56
N ALA A 789 -18.70 10.70 -5.39
CA ALA A 789 -18.59 12.09 -4.98
C ALA A 789 -19.96 12.75 -5.12
N VAL A 790 -20.34 13.48 -4.09
CA VAL A 790 -21.41 14.46 -4.18
C VAL A 790 -20.76 15.77 -4.55
N LEU A 791 -20.94 16.22 -5.78
CA LEU A 791 -20.63 17.59 -6.13
C LEU A 791 -21.63 18.50 -5.43
N ALA A 792 -21.21 19.18 -4.39
CA ALA A 792 -22.03 20.15 -3.67
C ALA A 792 -22.17 21.45 -4.47
N GLY A 793 -22.98 21.39 -5.52
CA GLY A 793 -23.31 22.52 -6.39
C GLY A 793 -22.15 22.96 -7.30
N VAL A 794 -22.43 23.14 -8.56
CA VAL A 794 -21.59 23.93 -9.45
C VAL A 794 -22.06 25.37 -9.30
N THR A 795 -21.42 26.11 -8.44
CA THR A 795 -21.68 27.55 -8.26
C THR A 795 -20.58 28.35 -8.97
N GLY A 796 -20.93 29.47 -9.53
CA GLY A 796 -19.94 30.36 -10.13
C GLY A 796 -19.32 29.88 -11.45
N LEU A 797 -20.08 29.13 -12.26
CA LEU A 797 -19.63 28.76 -13.61
C LEU A 797 -19.32 29.99 -14.45
N ARG A 798 -18.11 30.06 -15.01
CA ARG A 798 -17.68 31.14 -15.93
C ARG A 798 -17.19 30.57 -17.23
N LEU A 799 -17.58 31.21 -18.33
CA LEU A 799 -17.05 30.95 -19.65
C LEU A 799 -16.27 32.18 -20.08
N ASP A 800 -15.00 32.02 -20.43
CA ASP A 800 -14.08 33.12 -20.76
C ASP A 800 -14.11 34.26 -19.74
N GLY A 801 -14.18 33.94 -18.46
CA GLY A 801 -14.28 34.85 -17.34
C GLY A 801 -15.67 35.43 -17.08
N VAL A 802 -16.67 35.20 -17.94
CA VAL A 802 -18.05 35.70 -17.78
C VAL A 802 -18.88 34.75 -16.94
N LEU A 803 -19.46 35.22 -15.83
CA LEU A 803 -20.27 34.41 -14.92
C LEU A 803 -21.60 34.00 -15.59
N ILE A 804 -21.88 32.68 -15.55
CA ILE A 804 -23.14 32.11 -16.03
C ILE A 804 -24.04 31.82 -14.84
N THR A 805 -25.26 32.36 -14.83
CA THR A 805 -26.20 32.20 -13.72
C THR A 805 -27.26 31.13 -14.01
N GLY A 806 -27.86 30.58 -12.95
CA GLY A 806 -28.70 29.42 -12.87
C GLY A 806 -29.70 29.12 -14.01
N PRO A 807 -30.51 30.07 -14.54
CA PRO A 807 -31.45 29.77 -15.63
C PRO A 807 -30.80 29.38 -16.97
N ARG A 808 -29.49 29.57 -17.08
CA ARG A 808 -28.74 29.23 -18.30
C ARG A 808 -28.03 27.88 -18.22
N LEU A 809 -28.17 27.17 -17.10
CA LEU A 809 -27.53 25.89 -16.86
C LEU A 809 -28.54 24.77 -16.87
N HIS A 810 -28.38 23.80 -17.73
CA HIS A 810 -29.22 22.62 -17.83
C HIS A 810 -28.37 21.36 -17.77
N ILE A 811 -28.98 20.28 -17.32
CA ILE A 811 -28.37 18.94 -17.35
C ILE A 811 -29.17 18.06 -18.28
N GLU A 812 -28.50 17.16 -18.98
CA GLU A 812 -29.15 16.14 -19.77
C GLU A 812 -29.66 15.00 -18.87
N THR A 813 -30.94 14.68 -19.01
CA THR A 813 -31.62 13.61 -18.30
C THR A 813 -32.28 12.66 -19.27
N ASN A 814 -32.72 11.50 -18.83
CA ASN A 814 -33.48 10.56 -19.68
C ASN A 814 -34.79 11.16 -20.23
N ALA A 815 -35.28 12.24 -19.62
CA ALA A 815 -36.52 12.95 -20.02
C ALA A 815 -36.22 14.22 -20.85
N GLY A 816 -34.95 14.49 -21.21
CA GLY A 816 -34.48 15.70 -21.92
C GLY A 816 -33.73 16.67 -20.99
N LEU A 817 -33.56 17.92 -21.44
CA LEU A 817 -32.86 18.96 -20.69
C LEU A 817 -33.68 19.41 -19.47
N ALA A 818 -33.08 19.39 -18.30
CA ALA A 818 -33.66 19.90 -17.05
C ALA A 818 -32.76 21.00 -16.45
N PRO A 819 -33.32 21.98 -15.72
CA PRO A 819 -32.50 22.95 -15.01
C PRO A 819 -31.52 22.30 -14.07
N MET A 820 -30.31 22.82 -14.00
CA MET A 820 -29.27 22.30 -13.13
C MET A 820 -29.66 22.42 -11.65
N PRO A 821 -29.67 21.34 -10.88
CA PRO A 821 -30.02 21.39 -9.46
C PRO A 821 -28.94 22.12 -8.64
N LYS A 822 -29.33 22.71 -7.50
CA LYS A 822 -28.38 23.37 -6.57
C LYS A 822 -27.31 22.42 -6.02
N ARG A 823 -27.64 21.14 -5.97
CA ARG A 823 -26.74 20.05 -5.57
C ARG A 823 -26.76 18.98 -6.65
N LEU A 824 -25.58 18.64 -7.13
CA LEU A 824 -25.41 17.63 -8.15
C LEU A 824 -24.72 16.42 -7.55
N ASP A 825 -25.43 15.29 -7.47
CA ASP A 825 -24.84 14.03 -7.07
C ASP A 825 -24.27 13.33 -8.33
N LEU A 826 -22.98 13.06 -8.30
CA LEU A 826 -22.27 12.40 -9.40
C LEU A 826 -21.66 11.09 -8.91
N PRO A 827 -22.44 9.97 -8.89
CA PRO A 827 -21.91 8.66 -8.53
C PRO A 827 -20.74 8.26 -9.43
N MET A 828 -19.87 7.40 -8.92
CA MET A 828 -18.73 6.88 -9.67
C MET A 828 -19.19 6.24 -11.00
N GLY A 829 -18.43 6.50 -12.07
CA GLY A 829 -18.70 6.02 -13.42
C GLY A 829 -19.91 6.69 -14.11
N ARG A 830 -20.58 7.63 -13.44
CA ARG A 830 -21.66 8.40 -14.07
C ARG A 830 -21.11 9.59 -14.81
N ARG A 831 -21.46 9.67 -16.08
CA ARG A 831 -21.26 10.83 -16.94
C ARG A 831 -22.49 11.71 -16.94
N LEU A 832 -22.31 13.01 -16.76
CA LEU A 832 -23.36 14.02 -16.81
C LEU A 832 -22.98 15.11 -17.79
N VAL A 833 -23.87 15.38 -18.73
CA VAL A 833 -23.66 16.47 -19.70
C VAL A 833 -24.34 17.72 -19.17
N ILE A 834 -23.60 18.81 -19.09
CA ILE A 834 -24.05 20.14 -18.69
C ILE A 834 -24.15 21.00 -19.95
N HIS A 835 -25.31 21.58 -20.16
CA HIS A 835 -25.59 22.51 -21.25
C HIS A 835 -25.60 23.93 -20.71
N VAL A 836 -24.83 24.80 -21.33
CA VAL A 836 -24.74 26.23 -21.02
C VAL A 836 -25.42 27.00 -22.14
N VAL A 837 -26.54 27.62 -21.85
CA VAL A 837 -27.28 28.44 -22.81
C VAL A 837 -26.82 29.90 -22.73
N THR A 838 -26.06 30.35 -23.72
CA THR A 838 -25.52 31.73 -23.79
C THR A 838 -26.38 32.67 -24.62
N GLY A 839 -27.26 32.14 -25.47
CA GLY A 839 -28.07 32.88 -26.40
C GLY A 839 -27.47 32.96 -27.80
N ASP A 840 -26.15 32.95 -27.93
CA ASP A 840 -25.39 32.99 -29.16
C ASP A 840 -24.51 31.73 -29.31
N THR A 841 -24.20 31.34 -30.52
CA THR A 841 -23.23 30.26 -30.82
C THR A 841 -21.84 30.75 -30.49
N LEU A 842 -21.07 29.94 -29.73
CA LEU A 842 -19.67 30.23 -29.47
C LEU A 842 -18.86 30.18 -30.80
N GLY A 843 -18.01 31.16 -31.02
CA GLY A 843 -17.11 31.21 -32.16
C GLY A 843 -16.06 30.08 -32.13
N ALA A 844 -15.49 29.77 -33.30
CA ALA A 844 -14.33 28.88 -33.35
C ALA A 844 -13.14 29.53 -32.59
N GLY A 845 -12.50 28.79 -31.72
CA GLY A 845 -11.36 29.28 -30.90
C GLY A 845 -11.15 28.46 -29.64
N THR A 846 -10.25 28.93 -28.81
CA THR A 846 -9.95 28.33 -27.52
C THR A 846 -10.79 29.04 -26.46
N HIS A 847 -11.57 28.30 -25.70
CA HIS A 847 -12.42 28.80 -24.63
C HIS A 847 -11.99 28.25 -23.28
N SER A 848 -12.14 29.04 -22.23
CA SER A 848 -11.87 28.68 -20.82
C SER A 848 -13.20 28.55 -20.06
N LEU A 849 -13.38 27.42 -19.39
CA LEU A 849 -14.52 27.17 -18.52
C LEU A 849 -14.03 27.06 -17.08
N GLU A 850 -14.58 27.88 -16.18
CA GLU A 850 -14.28 27.82 -14.73
C GLU A 850 -15.55 27.44 -13.98
N ALA A 851 -15.43 26.58 -12.98
CA ALA A 851 -16.53 26.22 -12.08
C ALA A 851 -16.08 26.12 -10.63
N ASP A 852 -16.84 26.71 -9.70
CA ASP A 852 -16.59 26.49 -8.28
C ASP A 852 -17.23 25.16 -7.87
N VAL A 853 -16.41 24.21 -7.40
CA VAL A 853 -16.78 22.81 -7.12
C VAL A 853 -16.33 22.43 -5.72
N THR A 854 -17.17 21.68 -5.01
CA THR A 854 -16.80 21.07 -3.73
C THR A 854 -16.93 19.56 -3.86
N VAL A 855 -15.84 18.85 -3.57
CA VAL A 855 -15.81 17.38 -3.47
C VAL A 855 -15.68 17.04 -1.98
N PRO A 856 -16.77 16.65 -1.29
CA PRO A 856 -16.75 16.39 0.15
C PRO A 856 -15.69 15.35 0.54
N GLY A 857 -14.89 15.66 1.57
CA GLY A 857 -13.82 14.80 2.07
C GLY A 857 -12.58 14.73 1.17
N VAL A 858 -12.50 15.56 0.12
CA VAL A 858 -11.34 15.59 -0.79
C VAL A 858 -10.83 17.02 -0.98
N ALA A 859 -11.61 17.90 -1.57
CA ALA A 859 -11.21 19.29 -1.82
C ALA A 859 -12.41 20.20 -2.10
N SER A 860 -12.22 21.49 -1.89
CA SER A 860 -13.10 22.57 -2.38
C SER A 860 -12.25 23.57 -3.14
N GLY A 861 -12.70 24.01 -4.30
CA GLY A 861 -11.94 24.96 -5.10
C GLY A 861 -12.57 25.20 -6.47
N ARG A 862 -11.79 25.81 -7.35
CA ARG A 862 -12.22 26.13 -8.70
C ARG A 862 -11.68 25.09 -9.69
N LEU A 863 -12.59 24.47 -10.42
CA LEU A 863 -12.30 23.65 -11.61
C LEU A 863 -12.07 24.60 -12.79
N ILE A 864 -10.94 24.49 -13.46
CA ILE A 864 -10.64 25.25 -14.68
C ILE A 864 -10.37 24.26 -15.82
N ILE A 865 -11.13 24.43 -16.88
CA ILE A 865 -10.94 23.73 -18.16
C ILE A 865 -10.39 24.77 -19.13
N GLU A 866 -9.09 24.75 -19.35
CA GLU A 866 -8.42 25.59 -20.34
C GLU A 866 -8.30 24.86 -21.68
N ASN A 867 -8.31 25.65 -22.77
CA ASN A 867 -8.05 25.16 -24.13
C ASN A 867 -9.09 24.15 -24.70
N GLY A 868 -10.34 24.29 -24.35
CA GLY A 868 -11.41 23.65 -25.09
C GLY A 868 -11.44 24.20 -26.54
N ALA A 869 -10.70 23.56 -27.47
CA ALA A 869 -10.71 23.99 -28.86
C ALA A 869 -12.03 23.62 -29.54
N ILE A 870 -12.75 24.63 -30.02
CA ILE A 870 -13.88 24.43 -30.93
C ILE A 870 -13.33 24.37 -32.35
N PRO A 871 -13.43 23.23 -33.07
CA PRO A 871 -12.92 23.13 -34.42
C PRO A 871 -13.71 24.08 -35.36
N ARG A 872 -13.02 24.72 -36.32
CA ARG A 872 -13.66 25.43 -37.38
C ARG A 872 -14.58 24.45 -38.13
N ARG A 873 -15.83 24.80 -38.32
CA ARG A 873 -16.69 24.11 -39.29
C ARG A 873 -16.11 24.49 -40.67
N ASP A 874 -15.54 23.52 -41.35
CA ASP A 874 -15.30 23.65 -42.76
C ASP A 874 -16.69 23.69 -43.43
N ASN A 875 -16.98 24.82 -44.14
CA ASN A 875 -18.19 25.00 -44.94
C ASN A 875 -18.19 24.06 -46.13
#